data_0c854db071671004ba199103f91d1db4
#
_entry.id   0c854db071671004ba199103f91d1db4
#
_cell.length_a   1.000
_cell.length_b   1.000
_cell.length_c   1.000
_cell.angle_alpha   90.00
_cell.angle_beta   90.00
_cell.angle_gamma   90.00
#
_symmetry.space_group_name_H-M   'P 1'
#
loop_
_entity.id
_entity.type
_entity.pdbx_description
1 polymer ?
#
loop_
_entity_poly.entity_id
_entity_poly.type
_entity_poly.pdbx_seq_one_letter_code
_entity_poly.pdbx_strand_id
1 'polypeptide(L)'
;MQIAVYKPKHKVRIVTAAALFDGHDASINIMRRIIQSTGVEVIHLGHDRSVEEVVNTAIQEDVNAICLTSYQGGHNEYFKYMYDLLKERGASHIKIFGGGGGVILPSEIKELMDYGIARIYSPDDGRELGLQGMINDLVKQSDFAIGDTLNGEVKTLQNKNAKDIARVISSAENFPEVAKEALEIIHKKNKNSKTPVLGITGTGGAGKSSLVDELVRRFLTDFPKKTIGIISVDPSKRKTGGALLGDRIRMNAINNSRVYMRSLATRQSNLALSKYVHEAIQVLKAAQYDLIILETSGIGQSDTEIIEHSDVSLYVMTPEFGAATQLEKIDMLDFADLVAINKFDKRGSLDALRDVKKQYMRNNNLWDIHQDDLPVYGTIASQFNDPGMNTLYKAVMDKLVEKASADLKSTFTISNEMSEKIFVIPPSRTRYLSEISENNRAYDKSANLQVEVAQKLYGIYKTIESVLNVTASELKQSFLDTYGLNSDEILKHVQDDNKNFIKLLIAEFDRVKLNLDPYNWEVITNWGETVNKYKNPIYSFKVRDQEIKIETHSESLSHLQIPKVALPKYQAWGDILKWCLQENVPGEFPFTSGLYPFKRTGEDPARMFAGEGGPERTNRRFHYVSAGLPAKRLSTAFDSVTLYGNDPDLRPDIYGKIGNAGVSICCLDDAKKLYSGFNLADVMTSVSLTINGPAPMLLGFFMNAAIDQQCEIYIKENGLEKEVEAKMAKIFKDQERPKYNGGLPQGNNGLGLMLLGVTGDQVLPVDVYLDIKTKTIAQVRGTVQADILKEDQAQNTCIFSTEFALRLMGDVQEYFINNNVRNFYSVSISGYHI
;
A
#
# COMPACT_ATOMS: atom_id res chain seq x y z
N MET A 1 -0.60 5.97 -40.29
CA MET A 1 -0.70 4.62 -40.88
C MET A 1 -0.83 3.60 -39.78
N GLN A 2 -1.72 2.61 -39.93
CA GLN A 2 -1.82 1.53 -38.97
C GLN A 2 -0.64 0.58 -39.17
N ILE A 3 0.22 0.43 -38.18
CA ILE A 3 1.41 -0.43 -38.25
C ILE A 3 0.94 -1.88 -38.25
N ALA A 4 1.36 -2.68 -39.23
CA ALA A 4 1.03 -4.10 -39.31
C ALA A 4 1.65 -4.86 -38.13
N VAL A 5 0.87 -5.77 -37.54
CA VAL A 5 1.31 -6.59 -36.40
C VAL A 5 2.27 -7.67 -36.89
N TYR A 6 3.44 -7.76 -36.30
CA TYR A 6 4.39 -8.84 -36.54
C TYR A 6 3.83 -10.16 -36.02
N LYS A 7 3.93 -11.23 -36.78
CA LYS A 7 3.53 -12.58 -36.38
C LYS A 7 4.80 -13.42 -36.17
N PRO A 8 5.08 -13.90 -34.95
CA PRO A 8 6.26 -14.72 -34.70
C PRO A 8 6.16 -16.07 -35.42
N LYS A 9 7.33 -16.57 -35.84
CA LYS A 9 7.46 -17.91 -36.49
C LYS A 9 7.52 -19.03 -35.45
N HIS A 10 8.11 -18.75 -34.28
CA HIS A 10 8.24 -19.70 -33.18
C HIS A 10 7.24 -19.39 -32.08
N LYS A 11 7.12 -20.29 -31.12
CA LYS A 11 6.35 -20.05 -29.87
C LYS A 11 7.21 -19.21 -28.95
N VAL A 12 7.01 -17.89 -29.01
CA VAL A 12 7.75 -16.92 -28.19
C VAL A 12 7.12 -16.81 -26.83
N ARG A 13 7.96 -16.87 -25.78
CA ARG A 13 7.59 -16.66 -24.38
C ARG A 13 8.34 -15.46 -23.81
N ILE A 14 7.67 -14.60 -23.08
CA ILE A 14 8.25 -13.36 -22.55
C ILE A 14 7.81 -13.16 -21.10
N VAL A 15 8.77 -12.91 -20.21
CA VAL A 15 8.50 -12.43 -18.85
C VAL A 15 8.32 -10.92 -18.87
N THR A 16 7.33 -10.41 -18.15
CA THR A 16 7.10 -8.97 -17.98
C THR A 16 6.99 -8.61 -16.50
N ALA A 17 7.67 -7.52 -16.07
CA ALA A 17 7.65 -7.05 -14.70
C ALA A 17 7.96 -5.55 -14.59
N ALA A 18 7.69 -4.92 -13.44
CA ALA A 18 8.30 -3.68 -13.03
C ALA A 18 9.41 -3.95 -11.99
N ALA A 19 10.44 -3.11 -12.00
CA ALA A 19 11.64 -3.27 -11.18
C ALA A 19 11.34 -3.21 -9.67
N LEU A 20 12.27 -3.69 -8.87
CA LEU A 20 12.19 -3.69 -7.40
C LEU A 20 11.92 -2.27 -6.87
N PHE A 21 11.00 -2.16 -5.92
CA PHE A 21 10.50 -0.92 -5.32
C PHE A 21 9.80 0.03 -6.30
N ASP A 22 9.45 -0.45 -7.49
CA ASP A 22 8.72 0.32 -8.47
C ASP A 22 7.29 -0.22 -8.62
N GLY A 23 6.33 0.57 -8.18
CA GLY A 23 4.90 0.25 -8.28
C GLY A 23 4.22 0.80 -9.54
N HIS A 24 4.96 1.50 -10.43
CA HIS A 24 4.40 2.04 -11.67
C HIS A 24 4.11 0.93 -12.69
N ASP A 25 2.98 0.27 -12.55
CA ASP A 25 2.62 -0.90 -13.35
C ASP A 25 1.79 -0.58 -14.62
N ALA A 26 1.25 0.63 -14.75
CA ALA A 26 0.38 1.00 -15.87
C ALA A 26 1.03 0.77 -17.23
N SER A 27 2.29 1.19 -17.40
CA SER A 27 3.04 1.06 -18.65
C SER A 27 3.25 -0.40 -19.03
N ILE A 28 3.76 -1.22 -18.10
CA ILE A 28 4.00 -2.64 -18.38
C ILE A 28 2.71 -3.39 -18.61
N ASN A 29 1.62 -3.00 -17.97
CA ASN A 29 0.29 -3.56 -18.19
C ASN A 29 -0.25 -3.29 -19.60
N ILE A 30 0.00 -2.11 -20.15
CA ILE A 30 -0.36 -1.78 -21.55
C ILE A 30 0.51 -2.61 -22.50
N MET A 31 1.84 -2.59 -22.32
CA MET A 31 2.80 -3.29 -23.17
C MET A 31 2.53 -4.80 -23.22
N ARG A 32 2.33 -5.46 -22.07
CA ARG A 32 2.04 -6.90 -22.04
C ARG A 32 0.77 -7.29 -22.79
N ARG A 33 -0.26 -6.42 -22.77
CA ARG A 33 -1.51 -6.66 -23.54
C ARG A 33 -1.26 -6.63 -25.04
N ILE A 34 -0.42 -5.69 -25.49
CA ILE A 34 -0.05 -5.59 -26.91
C ILE A 34 0.82 -6.78 -27.28
N ILE A 35 1.85 -7.14 -26.48
CA ILE A 35 2.69 -8.33 -26.69
C ILE A 35 1.82 -9.59 -26.80
N GLN A 36 0.90 -9.81 -25.86
CA GLN A 36 -0.02 -10.94 -25.89
C GLN A 36 -0.88 -10.97 -27.16
N SER A 37 -1.31 -9.80 -27.65
CA SER A 37 -2.14 -9.69 -28.84
C SER A 37 -1.41 -10.07 -30.14
N THR A 38 -0.07 -10.12 -30.13
CA THR A 38 0.73 -10.58 -31.26
C THR A 38 0.89 -12.11 -31.35
N GLY A 39 0.31 -12.85 -30.42
CA GLY A 39 0.38 -14.32 -30.36
C GLY A 39 1.46 -14.87 -29.40
N VAL A 40 2.06 -14.02 -28.60
CA VAL A 40 3.11 -14.36 -27.62
C VAL A 40 2.49 -14.89 -26.32
N GLU A 41 3.16 -15.85 -25.67
CA GLU A 41 2.88 -16.30 -24.31
C GLU A 41 3.59 -15.38 -23.32
N VAL A 42 2.83 -14.62 -22.52
CA VAL A 42 3.36 -13.63 -21.58
C VAL A 42 3.24 -14.12 -20.14
N ILE A 43 4.37 -14.26 -19.46
CA ILE A 43 4.45 -14.52 -18.02
C ILE A 43 4.55 -13.17 -17.33
N HIS A 44 3.51 -12.77 -16.60
CA HIS A 44 3.45 -11.47 -15.95
C HIS A 44 3.68 -11.59 -14.45
N LEU A 45 4.69 -10.90 -13.93
CA LEU A 45 5.05 -10.92 -12.50
C LEU A 45 4.47 -9.74 -11.71
N GLY A 46 3.94 -8.73 -12.40
CA GLY A 46 3.47 -7.50 -11.75
C GLY A 46 4.61 -6.51 -11.48
N HIS A 47 4.48 -5.80 -10.39
CA HIS A 47 5.43 -4.77 -9.94
C HIS A 47 6.28 -5.24 -8.76
N ASP A 48 7.27 -4.43 -8.36
CA ASP A 48 8.12 -4.67 -7.19
C ASP A 48 8.83 -6.02 -7.24
N ARG A 49 9.60 -6.27 -8.31
CA ARG A 49 10.29 -7.54 -8.52
C ARG A 49 11.80 -7.40 -8.49
N SER A 50 12.44 -8.20 -7.64
CA SER A 50 13.90 -8.29 -7.58
C SER A 50 14.47 -8.93 -8.84
N VAL A 51 15.73 -8.67 -9.13
CA VAL A 51 16.43 -9.31 -10.26
C VAL A 51 16.38 -10.82 -10.14
N GLU A 52 16.57 -11.35 -8.93
CA GLU A 52 16.57 -12.79 -8.67
C GLU A 52 15.22 -13.45 -9.00
N GLU A 53 14.11 -12.83 -8.59
CA GLU A 53 12.76 -13.31 -8.91
C GLU A 53 12.51 -13.36 -10.43
N VAL A 54 12.90 -12.29 -11.13
CA VAL A 54 12.71 -12.18 -12.58
C VAL A 54 13.57 -13.22 -13.32
N VAL A 55 14.86 -13.35 -12.97
CA VAL A 55 15.78 -14.31 -13.59
C VAL A 55 15.38 -15.76 -13.29
N ASN A 56 15.04 -16.07 -12.04
CA ASN A 56 14.56 -17.41 -11.67
C ASN A 56 13.31 -17.79 -12.49
N THR A 57 12.35 -16.86 -12.58
CA THR A 57 11.16 -17.08 -13.41
C THR A 57 11.52 -17.29 -14.88
N ALA A 58 12.37 -16.43 -15.44
CA ALA A 58 12.76 -16.52 -16.84
C ALA A 58 13.42 -17.88 -17.17
N ILE A 59 14.24 -18.41 -16.27
CA ILE A 59 14.87 -19.73 -16.41
C ILE A 59 13.85 -20.86 -16.23
N GLN A 60 13.00 -20.82 -15.21
CA GLN A 60 11.96 -21.83 -14.96
C GLN A 60 10.94 -21.90 -16.09
N GLU A 61 10.67 -20.79 -16.74
CA GLU A 61 9.74 -20.69 -17.86
C GLU A 61 10.40 -20.85 -19.22
N ASP A 62 11.76 -20.98 -19.27
CA ASP A 62 12.58 -21.10 -20.49
C ASP A 62 12.14 -20.07 -21.56
N VAL A 63 12.22 -18.79 -21.21
CA VAL A 63 11.69 -17.72 -22.06
C VAL A 63 12.68 -17.22 -23.11
N ASN A 64 12.16 -16.58 -24.16
CA ASN A 64 12.96 -15.90 -25.17
C ASN A 64 13.48 -14.54 -24.66
N ALA A 65 12.67 -13.83 -23.85
CA ALA A 65 13.00 -12.49 -23.40
C ALA A 65 12.37 -12.10 -22.05
N ILE A 66 12.98 -11.10 -21.44
CA ILE A 66 12.50 -10.37 -20.27
C ILE A 66 12.21 -8.93 -20.70
N CYS A 67 11.05 -8.40 -20.35
CA CYS A 67 10.65 -7.02 -20.62
C CYS A 67 10.29 -6.32 -19.31
N LEU A 68 10.99 -5.23 -19.01
CA LEU A 68 10.90 -4.53 -17.73
C LEU A 68 10.59 -3.05 -17.88
N THR A 69 9.89 -2.53 -16.89
CA THR A 69 9.82 -1.07 -16.66
C THR A 69 10.57 -0.71 -15.39
N SER A 70 11.25 0.44 -15.41
CA SER A 70 11.93 1.01 -14.25
C SER A 70 11.79 2.53 -14.26
N TYR A 71 10.95 3.06 -13.35
CA TYR A 71 10.75 4.49 -13.14
C TYR A 71 11.42 4.99 -11.85
N GLN A 72 12.13 4.11 -11.14
CA GLN A 72 12.89 4.39 -9.93
C GLN A 72 14.41 4.46 -10.23
N GLY A 73 15.18 5.19 -9.41
CA GLY A 73 16.62 5.17 -9.47
C GLY A 73 17.22 3.77 -9.24
N GLY A 74 18.51 3.58 -9.65
CA GLY A 74 19.21 2.30 -9.53
C GLY A 74 18.95 1.33 -10.69
N HIS A 75 18.44 1.84 -11.83
CA HIS A 75 18.16 1.02 -13.01
C HIS A 75 19.42 0.48 -13.68
N ASN A 76 20.56 1.19 -13.64
CA ASN A 76 21.82 0.71 -14.20
C ASN A 76 22.30 -0.55 -13.50
N GLU A 77 22.34 -0.53 -12.16
CA GLU A 77 22.70 -1.68 -11.33
C GLU A 77 21.73 -2.83 -11.55
N TYR A 78 20.45 -2.53 -11.64
CA TYR A 78 19.39 -3.52 -11.82
C TYR A 78 19.53 -4.28 -13.15
N PHE A 79 19.68 -3.59 -14.29
CA PHE A 79 19.80 -4.21 -15.60
C PHE A 79 21.13 -4.95 -15.78
N LYS A 80 22.24 -4.38 -15.31
CA LYS A 80 23.56 -5.04 -15.39
C LYS A 80 23.59 -6.31 -14.55
N TYR A 81 23.10 -6.26 -13.32
CA TYR A 81 23.00 -7.43 -12.46
C TYR A 81 22.14 -8.53 -13.08
N MET A 82 21.05 -8.17 -13.72
CA MET A 82 20.19 -9.14 -14.42
C MET A 82 20.94 -9.84 -15.57
N TYR A 83 21.66 -9.09 -16.35
CA TYR A 83 22.48 -9.64 -17.43
C TYR A 83 23.56 -10.59 -16.91
N ASP A 84 24.28 -10.18 -15.87
CA ASP A 84 25.34 -10.99 -15.25
C ASP A 84 24.79 -12.27 -14.64
N LEU A 85 23.66 -12.18 -13.94
CA LEU A 85 23.03 -13.34 -13.31
C LEU A 85 22.49 -14.35 -14.34
N LEU A 86 21.93 -13.89 -15.46
CA LEU A 86 21.55 -14.77 -16.59
C LEU A 86 22.76 -15.47 -17.17
N LYS A 87 23.89 -14.77 -17.32
CA LYS A 87 25.13 -15.34 -17.81
C LYS A 87 25.71 -16.36 -16.86
N GLU A 88 25.78 -16.06 -15.58
CA GLU A 88 26.24 -16.95 -14.51
C GLU A 88 25.43 -18.25 -14.48
N ARG A 89 24.10 -18.15 -14.63
CA ARG A 89 23.20 -19.30 -14.63
C ARG A 89 23.07 -19.99 -16.00
N GLY A 90 23.92 -19.63 -16.96
CA GLY A 90 23.99 -20.25 -18.29
C GLY A 90 22.76 -20.00 -19.17
N ALA A 91 22.05 -18.88 -18.94
CA ALA A 91 20.85 -18.49 -19.68
C ALA A 91 21.08 -17.23 -20.54
N SER A 92 22.28 -17.03 -21.07
CA SER A 92 22.67 -15.85 -21.87
C SER A 92 21.89 -15.68 -23.17
N HIS A 93 21.14 -16.67 -23.63
CA HIS A 93 20.27 -16.58 -24.79
C HIS A 93 19.03 -15.71 -24.55
N ILE A 94 18.64 -15.51 -23.28
CA ILE A 94 17.46 -14.72 -22.91
C ILE A 94 17.77 -13.24 -23.15
N LYS A 95 16.98 -12.59 -24.01
CA LYS A 95 17.10 -11.18 -24.32
C LYS A 95 16.50 -10.30 -23.22
N ILE A 96 17.13 -9.16 -22.92
CA ILE A 96 16.60 -8.19 -21.96
C ILE A 96 16.17 -6.93 -22.69
N PHE A 97 14.90 -6.53 -22.50
CA PHE A 97 14.33 -5.29 -22.98
C PHE A 97 13.83 -4.44 -21.83
N GLY A 98 13.97 -3.13 -21.93
CA GLY A 98 13.55 -2.25 -20.88
C GLY A 98 12.99 -0.92 -21.35
N GLY A 99 12.41 -0.17 -20.43
CA GLY A 99 11.99 1.21 -20.58
C GLY A 99 11.69 1.83 -19.22
N GLY A 100 11.75 3.15 -19.14
CA GLY A 100 11.50 3.89 -17.90
C GLY A 100 11.09 5.34 -18.17
N GLY A 101 10.52 5.61 -19.35
CA GLY A 101 10.21 6.95 -19.77
C GLY A 101 11.45 7.86 -19.78
N GLY A 102 11.31 9.08 -19.26
CA GLY A 102 12.43 10.03 -19.17
C GLY A 102 13.38 9.81 -17.98
N VAL A 103 13.18 8.79 -17.16
CA VAL A 103 14.03 8.52 -15.98
C VAL A 103 15.37 7.93 -16.38
N ILE A 104 15.40 7.10 -17.45
CA ILE A 104 16.65 6.53 -17.99
C ILE A 104 17.19 7.49 -19.03
N LEU A 105 18.38 8.05 -18.78
CA LEU A 105 18.98 9.07 -19.64
C LEU A 105 19.56 8.44 -20.93
N PRO A 106 19.66 9.19 -22.04
CA PRO A 106 20.24 8.67 -23.29
C PRO A 106 21.65 8.10 -23.16
N SER A 107 22.47 8.67 -22.29
CA SER A 107 23.82 8.15 -21.99
C SER A 107 23.78 6.81 -21.27
N GLU A 108 22.83 6.63 -20.36
CA GLU A 108 22.63 5.37 -19.62
C GLU A 108 22.03 4.29 -20.52
N ILE A 109 21.10 4.65 -21.41
CA ILE A 109 20.58 3.74 -22.46
C ILE A 109 21.73 3.18 -23.29
N LYS A 110 22.65 4.06 -23.75
CA LYS A 110 23.83 3.64 -24.53
C LYS A 110 24.72 2.71 -23.69
N GLU A 111 25.04 3.08 -22.47
CA GLU A 111 25.83 2.28 -21.53
C GLU A 111 25.27 0.88 -21.32
N LEU A 112 23.96 0.79 -21.09
CA LEU A 112 23.28 -0.49 -20.89
C LEU A 112 23.27 -1.35 -22.15
N MET A 113 23.04 -0.76 -23.33
CA MET A 113 23.10 -1.50 -24.60
C MET A 113 24.52 -1.97 -24.91
N ASP A 114 25.53 -1.15 -24.66
CA ASP A 114 26.96 -1.50 -24.82
C ASP A 114 27.35 -2.62 -23.83
N TYR A 115 26.74 -2.70 -22.67
CA TYR A 115 26.92 -3.77 -21.66
C TYR A 115 26.34 -5.12 -22.10
N GLY A 116 25.33 -5.14 -22.97
CA GLY A 116 24.70 -6.35 -23.48
C GLY A 116 23.19 -6.44 -23.35
N ILE A 117 22.54 -5.37 -22.87
CA ILE A 117 21.08 -5.29 -22.88
C ILE A 117 20.59 -5.14 -24.32
N ALA A 118 19.61 -5.94 -24.72
CA ALA A 118 19.18 -6.00 -26.12
C ALA A 118 18.61 -4.66 -26.61
N ARG A 119 17.75 -4.01 -25.82
CA ARG A 119 17.27 -2.66 -26.08
C ARG A 119 16.59 -2.03 -24.86
N ILE A 120 16.85 -0.74 -24.66
CA ILE A 120 16.08 0.13 -23.77
C ILE A 120 15.32 1.13 -24.64
N TYR A 121 13.98 1.13 -24.55
CA TYR A 121 13.13 2.03 -25.32
C TYR A 121 13.00 3.38 -24.63
N SER A 122 13.38 4.45 -25.36
CA SER A 122 13.22 5.84 -24.95
C SER A 122 11.84 6.39 -25.29
N PRO A 123 11.47 7.56 -24.75
CA PRO A 123 10.27 8.28 -25.21
C PRO A 123 10.30 8.64 -26.70
N ASP A 124 11.49 8.86 -27.27
CA ASP A 124 11.67 9.18 -28.70
C ASP A 124 11.38 7.94 -29.57
N ASP A 125 11.82 6.76 -29.16
CA ASP A 125 11.41 5.49 -29.81
C ASP A 125 9.88 5.36 -29.84
N GLY A 126 9.22 5.79 -28.75
CA GLY A 126 7.76 5.78 -28.67
C GLY A 126 7.09 6.74 -29.66
N ARG A 127 7.72 7.89 -29.94
CA ARG A 127 7.21 8.87 -30.93
C ARG A 127 7.44 8.39 -32.36
N GLU A 128 8.60 7.78 -32.64
CA GLU A 128 8.96 7.34 -33.99
C GLU A 128 8.27 6.03 -34.39
N LEU A 129 8.33 5.02 -33.54
CA LEU A 129 7.84 3.66 -33.82
C LEU A 129 6.38 3.47 -33.41
N GLY A 130 5.87 4.30 -32.50
CA GLY A 130 4.60 4.03 -31.83
C GLY A 130 4.65 2.74 -30.98
N LEU A 131 3.63 2.52 -30.16
CA LEU A 131 3.58 1.36 -29.26
C LEU A 131 3.65 0.03 -30.03
N GLN A 132 2.92 -0.09 -31.13
CA GLN A 132 2.89 -1.34 -31.95
C GLN A 132 4.25 -1.57 -32.64
N GLY A 133 4.93 -0.52 -33.08
CA GLY A 133 6.24 -0.63 -33.70
C GLY A 133 7.33 -1.09 -32.73
N MET A 134 7.35 -0.55 -31.52
CA MET A 134 8.25 -1.00 -30.44
C MET A 134 8.02 -2.49 -30.12
N ILE A 135 6.75 -2.91 -30.01
CA ILE A 135 6.42 -4.31 -29.73
C ILE A 135 6.81 -5.22 -30.90
N ASN A 136 6.62 -4.80 -32.16
CA ASN A 136 7.05 -5.56 -33.32
C ASN A 136 8.58 -5.77 -33.33
N ASP A 137 9.35 -4.73 -33.00
CA ASP A 137 10.81 -4.81 -32.89
C ASP A 137 11.23 -5.81 -31.80
N LEU A 138 10.64 -5.69 -30.60
CA LEU A 138 10.89 -6.57 -29.47
C LEU A 138 10.56 -8.04 -29.81
N VAL A 139 9.38 -8.30 -30.35
CA VAL A 139 8.96 -9.68 -30.70
C VAL A 139 9.81 -10.26 -31.81
N LYS A 140 10.20 -9.47 -32.82
CA LYS A 140 11.09 -9.90 -33.89
C LYS A 140 12.48 -10.31 -33.39
N GLN A 141 13.05 -9.55 -32.44
CA GLN A 141 14.33 -9.89 -31.83
C GLN A 141 14.25 -11.12 -30.92
N SER A 142 13.07 -11.44 -30.40
CA SER A 142 12.81 -12.58 -29.53
C SER A 142 12.33 -13.84 -30.26
N ASP A 143 12.16 -13.77 -31.59
CA ASP A 143 11.59 -14.86 -32.39
C ASP A 143 12.66 -15.87 -32.83
N PHE A 144 13.07 -16.74 -31.89
CA PHE A 144 13.98 -17.85 -32.12
C PHE A 144 13.49 -19.12 -31.41
N ALA A 145 13.91 -20.28 -31.90
CA ALA A 145 13.50 -21.58 -31.38
C ALA A 145 14.08 -21.82 -29.97
N ILE A 146 13.27 -22.44 -29.10
CA ILE A 146 13.68 -22.92 -27.76
C ILE A 146 13.20 -24.36 -27.58
N GLY A 147 14.15 -25.24 -27.22
CA GLY A 147 13.86 -26.67 -27.04
C GLY A 147 13.99 -27.52 -28.31
N ASP A 148 14.50 -26.96 -29.40
CA ASP A 148 14.80 -27.65 -30.66
C ASP A 148 15.99 -28.61 -30.56
N THR A 149 16.76 -28.57 -29.47
CA THR A 149 17.87 -29.45 -29.18
C THR A 149 17.91 -29.82 -27.68
N LEU A 150 18.30 -31.07 -27.39
CA LEU A 150 18.57 -31.55 -26.02
C LEU A 150 20.00 -32.10 -25.96
N ASN A 151 20.79 -31.56 -25.01
CA ASN A 151 22.23 -31.84 -24.91
C ASN A 151 22.58 -32.63 -23.62
N GLY A 152 21.66 -33.50 -23.19
CA GLY A 152 21.89 -34.38 -22.03
C GLY A 152 21.18 -33.94 -20.73
N GLU A 153 20.28 -32.95 -20.82
CA GLU A 153 19.49 -32.40 -19.69
C GLU A 153 18.76 -33.51 -18.89
N VAL A 154 18.33 -34.59 -19.56
CA VAL A 154 17.65 -35.72 -18.91
C VAL A 154 18.54 -36.41 -17.87
N LYS A 155 19.86 -36.37 -18.01
CA LYS A 155 20.81 -36.99 -17.08
C LYS A 155 20.93 -36.20 -15.78
N THR A 156 20.70 -34.90 -15.83
CA THR A 156 20.90 -33.94 -14.73
C THR A 156 19.60 -33.56 -14.01
N LEU A 157 18.42 -34.05 -14.45
CA LEU A 157 17.13 -33.74 -13.85
C LEU A 157 17.09 -33.98 -12.32
N GLN A 158 17.75 -35.02 -11.82
CA GLN A 158 17.78 -35.32 -10.38
C GLN A 158 18.49 -34.24 -9.54
N ASN A 159 19.33 -33.43 -10.16
CA ASN A 159 19.96 -32.27 -9.50
C ASN A 159 18.98 -31.11 -9.31
N LYS A 160 17.74 -31.25 -9.79
CA LYS A 160 16.70 -30.23 -9.76
C LYS A 160 17.14 -28.89 -10.40
N ASN A 161 18.00 -28.94 -11.43
CA ASN A 161 18.40 -27.78 -12.17
C ASN A 161 17.22 -27.23 -12.96
N ALA A 162 16.77 -26.03 -12.60
CA ALA A 162 15.59 -25.41 -13.17
C ALA A 162 15.67 -25.21 -14.69
N LYS A 163 16.87 -24.90 -15.22
CA LYS A 163 17.12 -24.74 -16.65
C LYS A 163 16.91 -26.06 -17.41
N ASP A 164 17.48 -27.16 -16.90
CA ASP A 164 17.39 -28.48 -17.55
C ASP A 164 15.96 -29.00 -17.55
N ILE A 165 15.25 -28.83 -16.41
CA ILE A 165 13.82 -29.17 -16.29
C ILE A 165 12.98 -28.36 -17.30
N ALA A 166 13.19 -27.05 -17.33
CA ALA A 166 12.47 -26.14 -18.22
C ALA A 166 12.73 -26.48 -19.69
N ARG A 167 13.97 -26.77 -20.05
CA ARG A 167 14.37 -27.12 -21.42
C ARG A 167 13.72 -28.41 -21.91
N VAL A 168 13.66 -29.47 -21.09
CA VAL A 168 13.00 -30.74 -21.44
C VAL A 168 11.49 -30.52 -21.62
N ILE A 169 10.86 -29.72 -20.75
CA ILE A 169 9.43 -29.37 -20.91
C ILE A 169 9.21 -28.56 -22.19
N SER A 170 10.04 -27.55 -22.47
CA SER A 170 9.93 -26.75 -23.70
C SER A 170 10.10 -27.59 -24.97
N SER A 171 11.04 -28.56 -24.93
CA SER A 171 11.22 -29.49 -26.07
C SER A 171 9.98 -30.36 -26.27
N ALA A 172 9.39 -30.89 -25.20
CA ALA A 172 8.15 -31.67 -25.28
C ALA A 172 6.99 -30.84 -25.82
N GLU A 173 6.87 -29.55 -25.43
CA GLU A 173 5.80 -28.63 -25.89
C GLU A 173 5.95 -28.20 -27.36
N ASN A 174 7.18 -27.90 -27.80
CA ASN A 174 7.43 -27.21 -29.07
C ASN A 174 7.98 -28.16 -30.15
N PHE A 175 8.72 -29.21 -29.75
CA PHE A 175 9.42 -30.14 -30.63
C PHE A 175 9.25 -31.59 -30.16
N PRO A 176 8.01 -32.18 -30.18
CA PRO A 176 7.72 -33.50 -29.62
C PRO A 176 8.60 -34.61 -30.21
N GLU A 177 8.96 -34.51 -31.48
CA GLU A 177 9.84 -35.47 -32.12
C GLU A 177 11.27 -35.47 -31.56
N VAL A 178 11.79 -34.29 -31.22
CA VAL A 178 13.11 -34.15 -30.55
C VAL A 178 13.06 -34.70 -29.13
N ALA A 179 11.94 -34.46 -28.44
CA ALA A 179 11.74 -34.89 -27.06
C ALA A 179 11.48 -36.40 -26.90
N LYS A 180 11.10 -37.11 -27.95
CA LYS A 180 10.59 -38.49 -27.89
C LYS A 180 11.51 -39.44 -27.13
N GLU A 181 12.77 -39.53 -27.52
CA GLU A 181 13.76 -40.39 -26.85
C GLU A 181 13.97 -40.03 -25.40
N ALA A 182 14.06 -38.72 -25.09
CA ALA A 182 14.18 -38.21 -23.74
C ALA A 182 12.99 -38.60 -22.85
N LEU A 183 11.77 -38.48 -23.39
CA LEU A 183 10.54 -38.85 -22.68
C LEU A 183 10.42 -40.35 -22.45
N GLU A 184 10.87 -41.18 -23.38
CA GLU A 184 10.92 -42.64 -23.18
C GLU A 184 11.84 -43.03 -22.03
N ILE A 185 13.00 -42.37 -21.92
CA ILE A 185 13.94 -42.56 -20.79
C ILE A 185 13.27 -42.15 -19.47
N ILE A 186 12.60 -40.99 -19.46
CA ILE A 186 11.92 -40.45 -18.30
C ILE A 186 10.80 -41.41 -17.85
N HIS A 187 9.95 -41.88 -18.76
CA HIS A 187 8.87 -42.80 -18.46
C HIS A 187 9.38 -44.12 -17.86
N LYS A 188 10.49 -44.63 -18.40
CA LYS A 188 11.12 -45.83 -17.83
C LYS A 188 11.61 -45.62 -16.38
N LYS A 189 12.22 -44.47 -16.11
CA LYS A 189 12.69 -44.12 -14.74
C LYS A 189 11.53 -43.95 -13.76
N ASN A 190 10.41 -43.40 -14.22
CA ASN A 190 9.28 -43.07 -13.37
C ASN A 190 8.33 -44.25 -13.05
N LYS A 191 8.51 -45.43 -13.62
CA LYS A 191 7.63 -46.60 -13.39
C LYS A 191 7.35 -46.86 -11.89
N ASN A 192 8.32 -46.57 -11.03
CA ASN A 192 8.26 -46.79 -9.57
C ASN A 192 8.30 -45.48 -8.77
N SER A 193 8.02 -44.36 -9.40
CA SER A 193 8.00 -43.08 -8.72
C SER A 193 6.83 -43.02 -7.74
N LYS A 194 7.11 -42.60 -6.50
CA LYS A 194 6.11 -42.38 -5.44
C LYS A 194 5.80 -40.90 -5.22
N THR A 195 6.28 -40.01 -6.10
CA THR A 195 5.97 -38.58 -5.99
C THR A 195 4.49 -38.35 -6.19
N PRO A 196 3.76 -37.88 -5.17
CA PRO A 196 2.33 -37.62 -5.29
C PRO A 196 2.04 -36.38 -6.13
N VAL A 197 0.89 -36.42 -6.80
CA VAL A 197 0.36 -35.28 -7.58
C VAL A 197 -0.96 -34.83 -6.95
N LEU A 198 -1.00 -33.56 -6.48
CA LEU A 198 -2.21 -32.89 -6.04
C LEU A 198 -2.81 -32.12 -7.21
N GLY A 199 -3.98 -32.50 -7.68
CA GLY A 199 -4.72 -31.78 -8.70
C GLY A 199 -5.66 -30.76 -8.08
N ILE A 200 -5.56 -29.50 -8.51
CA ILE A 200 -6.43 -28.40 -8.04
C ILE A 200 -7.20 -27.84 -9.23
N THR A 201 -8.51 -27.96 -9.15
CA THR A 201 -9.44 -27.42 -10.16
C THR A 201 -10.55 -26.61 -9.51
N GLY A 202 -11.41 -25.98 -10.31
CA GLY A 202 -12.55 -25.23 -9.81
C GLY A 202 -12.90 -24.03 -10.68
N THR A 203 -13.96 -23.33 -10.29
CA THR A 203 -14.53 -22.25 -11.10
C THR A 203 -13.56 -21.08 -11.33
N GLY A 204 -13.75 -20.40 -12.45
CA GLY A 204 -13.02 -19.18 -12.77
C GLY A 204 -13.23 -18.12 -11.69
N GLY A 205 -12.14 -17.50 -11.22
CA GLY A 205 -12.22 -16.51 -10.15
C GLY A 205 -12.43 -17.05 -8.73
N ALA A 206 -12.45 -18.36 -8.51
CA ALA A 206 -12.57 -18.96 -7.17
C ALA A 206 -11.35 -18.71 -6.26
N GLY A 207 -10.23 -18.24 -6.81
CA GLY A 207 -9.01 -17.95 -6.06
C GLY A 207 -8.08 -19.15 -5.91
N LYS A 208 -8.07 -20.06 -6.88
CA LYS A 208 -7.21 -21.25 -6.92
C LYS A 208 -5.73 -20.90 -6.70
N SER A 209 -5.19 -19.99 -7.49
CA SER A 209 -3.77 -19.60 -7.42
C SER A 209 -3.38 -19.00 -6.06
N SER A 210 -4.27 -18.22 -5.43
CA SER A 210 -4.06 -17.73 -4.06
C SER A 210 -4.09 -18.87 -3.03
N LEU A 211 -4.99 -19.84 -3.24
CA LEU A 211 -5.07 -21.03 -2.40
C LEU A 211 -3.82 -21.91 -2.56
N VAL A 212 -3.32 -22.07 -3.80
CA VAL A 212 -2.05 -22.77 -4.07
C VAL A 212 -0.90 -22.08 -3.35
N ASP A 213 -0.78 -20.74 -3.41
CA ASP A 213 0.26 -19.98 -2.69
C ASP A 213 0.21 -20.25 -1.18
N GLU A 214 -0.98 -20.23 -0.59
CA GLU A 214 -1.18 -20.53 0.82
C GLU A 214 -0.85 -21.99 1.19
N LEU A 215 -1.12 -22.95 0.32
CA LEU A 215 -0.70 -24.35 0.52
C LEU A 215 0.83 -24.50 0.43
N VAL A 216 1.46 -23.86 -0.54
CA VAL A 216 2.92 -23.86 -0.72
C VAL A 216 3.61 -23.22 0.50
N ARG A 217 3.11 -22.09 0.99
CA ARG A 217 3.64 -21.41 2.19
C ARG A 217 3.65 -22.33 3.40
N ARG A 218 2.54 -23.02 3.67
CA ARG A 218 2.43 -23.98 4.77
C ARG A 218 3.32 -25.19 4.57
N PHE A 219 3.41 -25.72 3.35
CA PHE A 219 4.29 -26.83 3.02
C PHE A 219 5.77 -26.48 3.28
N LEU A 220 6.22 -25.32 2.87
CA LEU A 220 7.60 -24.88 3.10
C LEU A 220 7.93 -24.69 4.59
N THR A 221 6.92 -24.34 5.39
CA THR A 221 7.06 -24.22 6.85
C THR A 221 7.06 -25.58 7.54
N ASP A 222 6.11 -26.45 7.18
CA ASP A 222 5.93 -27.77 7.78
C ASP A 222 7.04 -28.75 7.41
N PHE A 223 7.56 -28.65 6.17
CA PHE A 223 8.61 -29.52 5.64
C PHE A 223 9.86 -28.73 5.22
N PRO A 224 10.76 -28.37 6.15
CA PRO A 224 11.91 -27.50 5.84
C PRO A 224 12.91 -28.05 4.81
N LYS A 225 12.92 -29.35 4.56
CA LYS A 225 13.87 -30.04 3.65
C LYS A 225 13.24 -30.57 2.37
N LYS A 226 11.90 -30.49 2.25
CA LYS A 226 11.18 -31.05 1.09
C LYS A 226 11.03 -30.02 -0.01
N THR A 227 10.83 -30.52 -1.23
CA THR A 227 10.73 -29.75 -2.47
C THR A 227 9.38 -29.92 -3.14
N ILE A 228 8.92 -28.88 -3.85
CA ILE A 228 7.62 -28.87 -4.50
C ILE A 228 7.75 -28.41 -5.96
N GLY A 229 7.09 -29.10 -6.87
CA GLY A 229 6.94 -28.71 -8.26
C GLY A 229 5.50 -28.26 -8.53
N ILE A 230 5.32 -27.19 -9.27
CA ILE A 230 4.00 -26.62 -9.61
C ILE A 230 3.87 -26.54 -11.13
N ILE A 231 2.78 -27.06 -11.67
CA ILE A 231 2.36 -26.86 -13.05
C ILE A 231 1.04 -26.13 -13.01
N SER A 232 1.01 -24.92 -13.57
CA SER A 232 -0.20 -24.13 -13.69
C SER A 232 -0.59 -23.99 -15.16
N VAL A 233 -1.87 -24.14 -15.48
CA VAL A 233 -2.38 -24.11 -16.85
C VAL A 233 -3.30 -22.90 -17.03
N ASP A 234 -2.94 -22.02 -17.97
CA ASP A 234 -3.73 -20.84 -18.33
C ASP A 234 -4.33 -20.94 -19.75
N PRO A 235 -5.53 -20.35 -19.96
CA PRO A 235 -6.19 -20.45 -21.27
C PRO A 235 -5.54 -19.53 -22.31
N SER A 236 -5.42 -20.03 -23.53
CA SER A 236 -4.98 -19.25 -24.70
C SER A 236 -6.12 -18.45 -25.30
N LYS A 237 -5.83 -17.21 -25.75
CA LYS A 237 -6.82 -16.39 -26.46
C LYS A 237 -7.17 -16.98 -27.82
N ARG A 238 -8.43 -17.27 -28.02
CA ARG A 238 -8.96 -17.86 -29.27
C ARG A 238 -8.63 -17.06 -30.55
N LYS A 239 -8.67 -15.70 -30.43
CA LYS A 239 -8.47 -14.82 -31.61
C LYS A 239 -7.01 -14.67 -32.02
N THR A 240 -6.07 -14.65 -31.06
CA THR A 240 -4.67 -14.31 -31.31
C THR A 240 -3.70 -15.47 -31.10
N GLY A 241 -4.11 -16.52 -30.40
CA GLY A 241 -3.24 -17.64 -30.00
C GLY A 241 -2.27 -17.31 -28.87
N GLY A 242 -2.20 -16.04 -28.43
CA GLY A 242 -1.37 -15.64 -27.30
C GLY A 242 -2.02 -16.01 -25.97
N ALA A 243 -1.20 -16.17 -24.93
CA ALA A 243 -1.65 -16.45 -23.57
C ALA A 243 -1.14 -15.41 -22.59
N LEU A 244 -1.91 -15.16 -21.53
CA LEU A 244 -1.42 -14.49 -20.32
C LEU A 244 -1.29 -15.57 -19.25
N LEU A 245 -0.05 -15.89 -18.89
CA LEU A 245 0.32 -16.83 -17.85
C LEU A 245 0.49 -16.02 -16.58
N GLY A 246 -0.64 -15.75 -15.90
CA GLY A 246 -0.73 -14.73 -14.86
C GLY A 246 -0.76 -15.26 -13.44
N ASP A 247 -0.65 -16.57 -13.21
CA ASP A 247 -0.78 -17.13 -11.87
C ASP A 247 0.37 -16.73 -10.94
N ARG A 248 1.58 -16.58 -11.48
CA ARG A 248 2.77 -16.15 -10.71
C ARG A 248 2.62 -14.80 -10.03
N ILE A 249 1.85 -13.87 -10.57
CA ILE A 249 1.61 -12.55 -9.95
C ILE A 249 0.93 -12.66 -8.58
N ARG A 250 0.18 -13.76 -8.36
CA ARG A 250 -0.60 -14.03 -7.14
C ARG A 250 0.12 -14.93 -6.16
N MET A 251 1.26 -15.49 -6.55
CA MET A 251 2.00 -16.47 -5.77
C MET A 251 3.32 -15.86 -5.31
N ASN A 252 3.46 -15.62 -4.00
CA ASN A 252 4.68 -15.10 -3.40
C ASN A 252 5.55 -16.22 -2.79
N ALA A 253 4.94 -17.29 -2.30
CA ALA A 253 5.65 -18.43 -1.68
C ALA A 253 6.50 -19.23 -2.68
N ILE A 254 6.28 -19.07 -3.99
CA ILE A 254 7.07 -19.74 -5.03
C ILE A 254 8.49 -19.17 -5.17
N ASN A 255 8.79 -17.99 -4.63
CA ASN A 255 10.12 -17.40 -4.64
C ASN A 255 11.03 -18.04 -3.59
N ASN A 256 11.24 -19.33 -3.72
CA ASN A 256 12.03 -20.17 -2.81
C ASN A 256 12.82 -21.21 -3.60
N SER A 257 14.07 -21.47 -3.24
CA SER A 257 14.94 -22.42 -3.92
C SER A 257 14.41 -23.87 -3.93
N ARG A 258 13.47 -24.19 -3.03
CA ARG A 258 12.82 -25.50 -2.94
C ARG A 258 11.56 -25.61 -3.81
N VAL A 259 11.19 -24.55 -4.53
CA VAL A 259 10.00 -24.51 -5.38
C VAL A 259 10.40 -24.33 -6.84
N TYR A 260 9.89 -25.19 -7.69
CA TYR A 260 9.90 -25.02 -9.15
C TYR A 260 8.48 -24.79 -9.64
N MET A 261 8.27 -23.82 -10.51
CA MET A 261 6.98 -23.61 -11.17
C MET A 261 7.13 -23.49 -12.67
N ARG A 262 6.20 -24.09 -13.40
CA ARG A 262 6.07 -23.95 -14.86
C ARG A 262 4.64 -23.63 -15.22
N SER A 263 4.46 -22.56 -15.98
CA SER A 263 3.16 -22.18 -16.55
C SER A 263 3.02 -22.76 -17.95
N LEU A 264 1.90 -23.39 -18.24
CA LEU A 264 1.56 -23.96 -19.55
C LEU A 264 0.35 -23.24 -20.14
N ALA A 265 0.40 -22.95 -21.44
CA ALA A 265 -0.75 -22.45 -22.17
C ALA A 265 -1.56 -23.63 -22.73
N THR A 266 -2.89 -23.55 -22.72
CA THR A 266 -3.72 -24.62 -23.34
C THR A 266 -3.47 -24.76 -24.83
N ARG A 267 -3.03 -23.68 -25.49
CA ARG A 267 -2.81 -23.56 -26.94
C ARG A 267 -4.02 -23.98 -27.83
N GLN A 268 -5.08 -24.42 -27.18
CA GLN A 268 -6.39 -24.74 -27.78
C GLN A 268 -7.49 -24.06 -26.95
N SER A 269 -8.60 -23.73 -27.58
CA SER A 269 -9.74 -23.16 -26.86
C SER A 269 -10.60 -24.27 -26.28
N ASN A 270 -11.16 -24.00 -25.08
CA ASN A 270 -12.11 -24.89 -24.38
C ASN A 270 -11.49 -26.14 -23.74
N LEU A 271 -10.18 -26.18 -23.50
CA LEU A 271 -9.54 -27.22 -22.71
C LEU A 271 -9.18 -26.70 -21.32
N ALA A 272 -9.37 -27.49 -20.28
CA ALA A 272 -8.96 -27.22 -18.93
C ALA A 272 -7.46 -27.45 -18.73
N LEU A 273 -6.89 -28.38 -19.47
CA LEU A 273 -5.49 -28.79 -19.41
C LEU A 273 -4.76 -28.58 -20.74
N SER A 274 -3.46 -28.44 -20.67
CA SER A 274 -2.56 -28.47 -21.84
C SER A 274 -2.31 -29.91 -22.28
N LYS A 275 -2.22 -30.15 -23.58
CA LYS A 275 -1.87 -31.45 -24.15
C LYS A 275 -0.57 -32.04 -23.55
N TYR A 276 0.33 -31.21 -23.04
CA TYR A 276 1.66 -31.61 -22.55
C TYR A 276 1.78 -31.65 -21.02
N VAL A 277 0.65 -31.62 -20.32
CA VAL A 277 0.64 -31.70 -18.84
C VAL A 277 1.22 -33.01 -18.35
N HIS A 278 0.87 -34.13 -19.01
CA HIS A 278 1.40 -35.45 -18.64
C HIS A 278 2.93 -35.47 -18.68
N GLU A 279 3.51 -35.01 -19.79
CA GLU A 279 4.97 -34.97 -19.98
C GLU A 279 5.64 -34.06 -18.95
N ALA A 280 5.07 -32.89 -18.66
CA ALA A 280 5.60 -31.98 -17.65
C ALA A 280 5.60 -32.63 -16.24
N ILE A 281 4.53 -33.33 -15.85
CA ILE A 281 4.46 -34.10 -14.61
C ILE A 281 5.55 -35.19 -14.60
N GLN A 282 5.74 -35.94 -15.70
CA GLN A 282 6.76 -36.96 -15.79
C GLN A 282 8.18 -36.39 -15.63
N VAL A 283 8.46 -35.21 -16.18
CA VAL A 283 9.74 -34.51 -16.01
C VAL A 283 9.96 -34.15 -14.53
N LEU A 284 8.95 -33.62 -13.84
CA LEU A 284 9.07 -33.28 -12.41
C LEU A 284 9.21 -34.52 -11.52
N LYS A 285 8.52 -35.66 -11.85
CA LYS A 285 8.72 -36.93 -11.17
C LYS A 285 10.16 -37.44 -11.36
N ALA A 286 10.73 -37.32 -12.58
CA ALA A 286 12.10 -37.72 -12.87
C ALA A 286 13.14 -36.82 -12.14
N ALA A 287 12.78 -35.57 -11.87
CA ALA A 287 13.55 -34.64 -11.04
C ALA A 287 13.38 -34.88 -9.53
N GLN A 288 12.55 -35.86 -9.13
CA GLN A 288 12.36 -36.28 -7.74
C GLN A 288 11.89 -35.14 -6.81
N TYR A 289 10.90 -34.37 -7.23
CA TYR A 289 10.18 -33.49 -6.32
C TYR A 289 9.37 -34.31 -5.30
N ASP A 290 9.25 -33.82 -4.07
CA ASP A 290 8.53 -34.53 -3.00
C ASP A 290 7.01 -34.38 -3.14
N LEU A 291 6.53 -33.29 -3.74
CA LEU A 291 5.12 -33.04 -4.07
C LEU A 291 5.03 -32.31 -5.43
N ILE A 292 4.07 -32.69 -6.22
CA ILE A 292 3.71 -31.94 -7.44
C ILE A 292 2.30 -31.40 -7.28
N ILE A 293 2.09 -30.11 -7.57
CA ILE A 293 0.77 -29.48 -7.67
C ILE A 293 0.47 -29.22 -9.15
N LEU A 294 -0.70 -29.66 -9.60
CA LEU A 294 -1.26 -29.38 -10.91
C LEU A 294 -2.47 -28.45 -10.75
N GLU A 295 -2.43 -27.23 -11.27
CA GLU A 295 -3.54 -26.27 -11.27
C GLU A 295 -4.13 -26.13 -12.66
N THR A 296 -5.48 -26.23 -12.80
CA THR A 296 -6.19 -26.09 -14.07
C THR A 296 -6.62 -24.65 -14.36
N SER A 297 -6.92 -24.36 -15.62
CA SER A 297 -7.36 -23.04 -16.10
C SER A 297 -8.72 -22.56 -15.57
N GLY A 298 -9.54 -23.45 -14.96
CA GLY A 298 -10.83 -23.09 -14.36
C GLY A 298 -11.91 -22.70 -15.37
N ILE A 299 -12.10 -23.50 -16.41
CA ILE A 299 -13.09 -23.25 -17.49
C ILE A 299 -14.48 -23.83 -17.15
N GLY A 300 -14.67 -24.48 -16.03
CA GLY A 300 -15.95 -24.89 -15.47
C GLY A 300 -16.34 -26.35 -15.76
N GLN A 301 -16.89 -26.71 -16.88
CA GLN A 301 -17.52 -28.02 -17.08
C GLN A 301 -16.59 -29.17 -17.52
N SER A 302 -15.36 -28.91 -17.95
CA SER A 302 -14.36 -29.91 -18.36
C SER A 302 -13.28 -30.19 -17.32
N ASP A 303 -13.54 -29.87 -16.05
CA ASP A 303 -12.53 -29.90 -15.00
C ASP A 303 -12.22 -31.31 -14.47
N THR A 304 -12.96 -32.35 -14.91
CA THR A 304 -12.77 -33.74 -14.51
C THR A 304 -11.52 -34.40 -15.11
N GLU A 305 -10.96 -33.86 -16.19
CA GLU A 305 -9.70 -34.34 -16.79
C GLU A 305 -8.53 -34.38 -15.78
N ILE A 306 -8.58 -33.53 -14.75
CA ILE A 306 -7.52 -33.46 -13.73
C ILE A 306 -7.34 -34.77 -12.97
N ILE A 307 -8.40 -35.57 -12.83
CA ILE A 307 -8.41 -36.83 -12.09
C ILE A 307 -7.46 -37.85 -12.74
N GLU A 308 -7.34 -37.82 -14.09
CA GLU A 308 -6.46 -38.73 -14.83
C GLU A 308 -4.96 -38.40 -14.59
N HIS A 309 -4.66 -37.20 -14.07
CA HIS A 309 -3.31 -36.68 -13.89
C HIS A 309 -2.90 -36.49 -12.43
N SER A 310 -3.80 -36.77 -11.46
CA SER A 310 -3.57 -36.51 -10.04
C SER A 310 -3.89 -37.72 -9.18
N ASP A 311 -3.15 -37.87 -8.06
CA ASP A 311 -3.38 -38.90 -7.03
C ASP A 311 -4.45 -38.45 -6.03
N VAL A 312 -4.51 -37.14 -5.76
CA VAL A 312 -5.53 -36.49 -4.91
C VAL A 312 -6.07 -35.26 -5.62
N SER A 313 -7.39 -35.11 -5.61
CA SER A 313 -8.08 -34.00 -6.27
C SER A 313 -8.73 -33.04 -5.26
N LEU A 314 -8.49 -31.73 -5.45
CA LEU A 314 -9.09 -30.65 -4.68
C LEU A 314 -9.94 -29.77 -5.60
N TYR A 315 -11.23 -29.69 -5.31
CA TYR A 315 -12.14 -28.79 -6.01
C TYR A 315 -12.31 -27.46 -5.23
N VAL A 316 -12.07 -26.34 -5.90
CA VAL A 316 -12.19 -25.00 -5.31
C VAL A 316 -13.36 -24.24 -5.92
N MET A 317 -14.31 -23.85 -5.08
CA MET A 317 -15.50 -23.09 -5.48
C MET A 317 -15.71 -21.86 -4.58
N THR A 318 -16.66 -21.02 -4.94
CA THR A 318 -17.09 -19.89 -4.10
C THR A 318 -18.54 -20.06 -3.64
N PRO A 319 -18.97 -19.34 -2.59
CA PRO A 319 -20.34 -19.47 -2.06
C PRO A 319 -21.43 -19.26 -3.09
N GLU A 320 -21.22 -18.47 -4.13
CA GLU A 320 -22.19 -18.19 -5.18
C GLU A 320 -22.55 -19.45 -6.01
N PHE A 321 -21.65 -20.41 -6.09
CA PHE A 321 -21.89 -21.69 -6.78
C PHE A 321 -22.40 -22.79 -5.83
N GLY A 322 -22.49 -22.51 -4.53
CA GLY A 322 -22.95 -23.44 -3.50
C GLY A 322 -24.47 -23.53 -3.34
N ALA A 323 -25.26 -22.89 -4.19
CA ALA A 323 -26.72 -23.00 -4.15
C ALA A 323 -27.18 -24.40 -4.61
N ALA A 324 -28.09 -25.03 -3.88
CA ALA A 324 -28.53 -26.42 -4.08
C ALA A 324 -28.88 -26.77 -5.53
N THR A 325 -29.55 -25.86 -6.26
CA THR A 325 -29.92 -26.06 -7.66
C THR A 325 -28.75 -25.98 -8.67
N GLN A 326 -27.60 -25.44 -8.26
CA GLN A 326 -26.38 -25.38 -9.08
C GLN A 326 -25.45 -26.56 -8.82
N LEU A 327 -25.51 -27.13 -7.61
CA LEU A 327 -24.59 -28.21 -7.20
C LEU A 327 -24.76 -29.48 -8.04
N GLU A 328 -25.97 -29.78 -8.48
CA GLU A 328 -26.26 -30.93 -9.34
C GLU A 328 -25.60 -30.85 -10.73
N LYS A 329 -25.10 -29.69 -11.14
CA LYS A 329 -24.43 -29.45 -12.42
C LYS A 329 -22.90 -29.50 -12.30
N ILE A 330 -22.37 -29.74 -11.10
CA ILE A 330 -20.94 -29.73 -10.83
C ILE A 330 -20.43 -31.16 -10.78
N ASP A 331 -20.02 -31.69 -11.90
CA ASP A 331 -19.53 -33.08 -12.04
C ASP A 331 -18.35 -33.38 -11.10
N MET A 332 -17.48 -32.36 -10.80
CA MET A 332 -16.35 -32.52 -9.90
C MET A 332 -16.73 -32.87 -8.46
N LEU A 333 -17.96 -32.63 -8.00
CA LEU A 333 -18.39 -33.05 -6.67
C LEU A 333 -18.57 -34.58 -6.52
N ASP A 334 -18.63 -35.30 -7.65
CA ASP A 334 -18.69 -36.76 -7.69
C ASP A 334 -17.30 -37.39 -7.54
N PHE A 335 -16.25 -36.65 -7.87
CA PHE A 335 -14.89 -37.17 -8.02
C PHE A 335 -13.87 -36.53 -7.08
N ALA A 336 -14.14 -35.32 -6.55
CA ALA A 336 -13.18 -34.60 -5.74
C ALA A 336 -12.95 -35.28 -4.38
N ASP A 337 -11.71 -35.49 -4.01
CA ASP A 337 -11.33 -35.99 -2.68
C ASP A 337 -11.58 -34.96 -1.57
N LEU A 338 -11.40 -33.69 -1.92
CA LEU A 338 -11.53 -32.56 -1.02
C LEU A 338 -12.22 -31.40 -1.75
N VAL A 339 -13.03 -30.65 -1.02
CA VAL A 339 -13.71 -29.46 -1.55
C VAL A 339 -13.38 -28.24 -0.67
N ALA A 340 -12.97 -27.15 -1.30
CA ALA A 340 -12.74 -25.86 -0.64
C ALA A 340 -13.78 -24.82 -1.12
N ILE A 341 -14.54 -24.29 -0.21
CA ILE A 341 -15.40 -23.11 -0.45
C ILE A 341 -14.57 -21.89 -0.06
N ASN A 342 -13.89 -21.33 -1.04
CA ASN A 342 -13.04 -20.16 -0.85
C ASN A 342 -13.84 -18.87 -0.90
N LYS A 343 -13.25 -17.76 -0.42
CA LYS A 343 -13.94 -16.49 -0.20
C LYS A 343 -15.11 -16.64 0.78
N PHE A 344 -14.87 -17.40 1.84
CA PHE A 344 -15.86 -17.74 2.85
C PHE A 344 -16.36 -16.53 3.64
N ASP A 345 -15.71 -15.37 3.48
CA ASP A 345 -16.13 -14.06 3.96
C ASP A 345 -17.37 -13.49 3.26
N LYS A 346 -17.83 -14.09 2.16
CA LYS A 346 -18.99 -13.64 1.42
C LYS A 346 -20.31 -14.07 2.08
N ARG A 347 -21.34 -13.26 1.86
CA ARG A 347 -22.70 -13.55 2.34
C ARG A 347 -23.20 -14.90 1.79
N GLY A 348 -23.80 -15.71 2.64
CA GLY A 348 -24.35 -17.03 2.30
C GLY A 348 -23.35 -18.17 2.37
N SER A 349 -22.13 -17.95 2.86
CA SER A 349 -21.08 -18.97 2.93
C SER A 349 -21.44 -20.15 3.81
N LEU A 350 -22.12 -19.93 4.95
CA LEU A 350 -22.57 -20.99 5.85
C LEU A 350 -23.65 -21.86 5.20
N ASP A 351 -24.57 -21.25 4.47
CA ASP A 351 -25.59 -21.99 3.71
C ASP A 351 -24.96 -22.83 2.59
N ALA A 352 -24.02 -22.24 1.85
CA ALA A 352 -23.26 -22.95 0.82
C ALA A 352 -22.49 -24.13 1.41
N LEU A 353 -21.82 -23.96 2.57
CA LEU A 353 -21.09 -25.03 3.25
C LEU A 353 -22.03 -26.21 3.60
N ARG A 354 -23.18 -25.90 4.20
CA ARG A 354 -24.19 -26.91 4.53
C ARG A 354 -24.70 -27.65 3.28
N ASP A 355 -25.01 -26.92 2.22
CA ASP A 355 -25.62 -27.50 1.02
C ASP A 355 -24.60 -28.31 0.20
N VAL A 356 -23.34 -27.84 0.12
CA VAL A 356 -22.24 -28.59 -0.50
C VAL A 356 -21.95 -29.87 0.28
N LYS A 357 -21.90 -29.83 1.63
CA LYS A 357 -21.73 -31.02 2.48
C LYS A 357 -22.82 -32.03 2.20
N LYS A 358 -24.09 -31.59 2.12
CA LYS A 358 -25.22 -32.48 1.80
C LYS A 358 -25.11 -33.10 0.40
N GLN A 359 -24.74 -32.32 -0.59
CA GLN A 359 -24.58 -32.80 -1.96
C GLN A 359 -23.41 -33.81 -2.04
N TYR A 360 -22.24 -33.48 -1.43
CA TYR A 360 -21.09 -34.35 -1.39
C TYR A 360 -21.41 -35.71 -0.72
N MET A 361 -22.14 -35.67 0.39
CA MET A 361 -22.61 -36.86 1.11
C MET A 361 -23.51 -37.73 0.23
N ARG A 362 -24.43 -37.13 -0.55
CA ARG A 362 -25.31 -37.85 -1.49
C ARG A 362 -24.55 -38.49 -2.63
N ASN A 363 -23.67 -37.73 -3.27
CA ASN A 363 -22.91 -38.18 -4.44
C ASN A 363 -21.96 -39.34 -4.09
N ASN A 364 -21.39 -39.32 -2.89
CA ASN A 364 -20.44 -40.33 -2.44
C ASN A 364 -21.09 -41.44 -1.53
N ASN A 365 -22.41 -41.44 -1.35
CA ASN A 365 -23.15 -42.39 -0.51
C ASN A 365 -22.64 -42.48 0.95
N LEU A 366 -22.25 -41.35 1.56
CA LEU A 366 -21.66 -41.27 2.89
C LEU A 366 -22.67 -40.99 3.99
N TRP A 367 -23.70 -41.80 4.10
CA TRP A 367 -24.85 -41.61 4.99
C TRP A 367 -24.52 -41.83 6.48
N ASP A 368 -23.47 -42.58 6.78
CA ASP A 368 -23.05 -42.92 8.13
C ASP A 368 -21.99 -41.96 8.72
N ILE A 369 -21.55 -40.97 7.94
CA ILE A 369 -20.52 -39.99 8.35
C ILE A 369 -21.19 -38.72 8.88
N HIS A 370 -20.71 -38.21 10.01
CA HIS A 370 -21.17 -36.93 10.52
C HIS A 370 -20.81 -35.77 9.56
N GLN A 371 -21.68 -34.80 9.42
CA GLN A 371 -21.50 -33.71 8.45
C GLN A 371 -20.19 -32.91 8.67
N ASP A 372 -19.72 -32.85 9.92
CA ASP A 372 -18.48 -32.12 10.23
C ASP A 372 -17.22 -32.87 9.82
N ASP A 373 -17.31 -34.18 9.63
CA ASP A 373 -16.20 -35.03 9.22
C ASP A 373 -16.07 -35.14 7.68
N LEU A 374 -17.01 -34.52 6.94
CA LEU A 374 -16.96 -34.51 5.48
C LEU A 374 -15.82 -33.59 4.99
N PRO A 375 -15.11 -33.94 3.89
CA PRO A 375 -13.95 -33.24 3.40
C PRO A 375 -14.31 -31.94 2.63
N VAL A 376 -15.12 -31.10 3.25
CA VAL A 376 -15.59 -29.82 2.70
C VAL A 376 -15.25 -28.70 3.66
N TYR A 377 -14.42 -27.77 3.25
CA TYR A 377 -13.80 -26.73 4.08
C TYR A 377 -14.14 -25.33 3.59
N GLY A 378 -14.53 -24.43 4.51
CA GLY A 378 -14.63 -23.00 4.24
C GLY A 378 -13.25 -22.35 4.41
N THR A 379 -12.82 -21.52 3.44
CA THR A 379 -11.49 -20.90 3.43
C THR A 379 -11.51 -19.45 2.97
N ILE A 380 -10.58 -18.63 3.49
CA ILE A 380 -10.32 -17.27 3.00
C ILE A 380 -8.83 -17.18 2.63
N ALA A 381 -8.48 -17.63 1.42
CA ALA A 381 -7.10 -17.68 0.96
C ALA A 381 -6.41 -16.31 0.85
N SER A 382 -7.17 -15.22 0.83
CA SER A 382 -6.65 -13.85 0.86
C SER A 382 -6.36 -13.34 2.28
N GLN A 383 -6.73 -14.09 3.32
CA GLN A 383 -6.54 -13.69 4.71
C GLN A 383 -5.30 -14.36 5.30
N PHE A 384 -4.45 -13.55 5.94
CA PHE A 384 -3.24 -14.08 6.60
C PHE A 384 -3.62 -15.07 7.70
N ASN A 385 -2.96 -16.24 7.69
CA ASN A 385 -3.10 -17.31 8.67
C ASN A 385 -4.56 -17.75 8.92
N ASP A 386 -5.35 -17.84 7.85
CA ASP A 386 -6.76 -18.26 7.94
C ASP A 386 -6.91 -19.66 8.55
N PRO A 387 -7.77 -19.85 9.59
CA PRO A 387 -7.97 -21.14 10.25
C PRO A 387 -8.48 -22.22 9.29
N GLY A 388 -9.40 -21.89 8.39
CA GLY A 388 -9.92 -22.84 7.41
C GLY A 388 -8.87 -23.28 6.40
N MET A 389 -7.95 -22.39 6.03
CA MET A 389 -6.79 -22.76 5.20
C MET A 389 -5.83 -23.71 5.95
N ASN A 390 -5.66 -23.52 7.26
CA ASN A 390 -4.83 -24.42 8.09
C ASN A 390 -5.43 -25.83 8.13
N THR A 391 -6.73 -25.91 8.34
CA THR A 391 -7.49 -27.18 8.37
C THR A 391 -7.47 -27.87 6.99
N LEU A 392 -7.73 -27.14 5.92
CA LEU A 392 -7.64 -27.65 4.54
C LEU A 392 -6.23 -28.18 4.22
N TYR A 393 -5.17 -27.43 4.58
CA TYR A 393 -3.79 -27.86 4.35
C TYR A 393 -3.51 -29.20 5.02
N LYS A 394 -3.87 -29.32 6.29
CA LYS A 394 -3.70 -30.58 7.05
C LYS A 394 -4.44 -31.74 6.39
N ALA A 395 -5.71 -31.53 5.99
CA ALA A 395 -6.52 -32.53 5.32
C ALA A 395 -5.93 -32.95 3.95
N VAL A 396 -5.37 -32.02 3.18
CA VAL A 396 -4.67 -32.33 1.93
C VAL A 396 -3.45 -33.22 2.20
N MET A 397 -2.63 -32.88 3.19
CA MET A 397 -1.44 -33.70 3.53
C MET A 397 -1.84 -35.09 4.00
N ASP A 398 -2.82 -35.21 4.87
CA ASP A 398 -3.30 -36.52 5.36
C ASP A 398 -3.87 -37.36 4.20
N LYS A 399 -4.58 -36.74 3.23
CA LYS A 399 -5.13 -37.45 2.07
C LYS A 399 -4.05 -37.93 1.09
N LEU A 400 -2.97 -37.14 0.91
CA LEU A 400 -1.79 -37.56 0.14
C LEU A 400 -1.05 -38.76 0.78
N VAL A 401 -0.96 -38.76 2.08
CA VAL A 401 -0.40 -39.93 2.82
C VAL A 401 -1.29 -41.15 2.65
N GLU A 402 -2.61 -41.00 2.78
CA GLU A 402 -3.57 -42.11 2.66
C GLU A 402 -3.58 -42.73 1.26
N LYS A 403 -3.75 -41.88 0.21
CA LYS A 403 -3.95 -42.37 -1.16
C LYS A 403 -2.66 -42.69 -1.92
N ALA A 404 -1.65 -41.83 -1.76
CA ALA A 404 -0.38 -41.98 -2.50
C ALA A 404 0.76 -42.59 -1.68
N SER A 405 0.52 -42.95 -0.42
CA SER A 405 1.58 -43.43 0.52
C SER A 405 2.77 -42.43 0.56
N ALA A 406 2.49 -41.16 0.47
CA ALA A 406 3.49 -40.09 0.45
C ALA A 406 4.17 -39.93 1.81
N ASP A 407 5.48 -39.67 1.82
CA ASP A 407 6.22 -39.32 3.04
C ASP A 407 6.00 -37.85 3.41
N LEU A 408 4.72 -37.45 3.65
CA LEU A 408 4.27 -36.07 3.91
C LEU A 408 3.38 -36.00 5.18
N LYS A 409 3.76 -36.71 6.24
CA LYS A 409 3.04 -36.67 7.50
C LYS A 409 3.19 -35.26 8.13
N SER A 410 2.14 -34.47 8.08
CA SER A 410 2.13 -33.10 8.57
C SER A 410 2.07 -33.05 10.11
N THR A 411 2.87 -32.15 10.68
CA THR A 411 2.83 -31.78 12.11
C THR A 411 2.16 -30.42 12.33
N PHE A 412 1.55 -29.86 11.29
CA PHE A 412 0.95 -28.52 11.33
C PHE A 412 -0.19 -28.45 12.35
N THR A 413 -0.18 -27.42 13.18
CA THR A 413 -1.19 -27.24 14.22
C THR A 413 -2.43 -26.58 13.62
N ILE A 414 -3.60 -27.16 13.87
CA ILE A 414 -4.90 -26.61 13.45
C ILE A 414 -5.69 -26.15 14.68
N SER A 415 -6.55 -25.14 14.49
CA SER A 415 -7.58 -24.74 15.44
C SER A 415 -8.95 -25.21 14.95
N ASN A 416 -9.92 -25.31 15.87
CA ASN A 416 -11.32 -25.61 15.53
C ASN A 416 -12.10 -24.36 15.13
N GLU A 417 -11.43 -23.24 14.91
CA GLU A 417 -12.07 -21.99 14.52
C GLU A 417 -12.47 -22.02 13.06
N MET A 418 -13.59 -21.37 12.76
CA MET A 418 -14.02 -21.16 11.37
C MET A 418 -13.37 -19.91 10.79
N SER A 419 -13.22 -19.90 9.47
CA SER A 419 -12.80 -18.70 8.75
C SER A 419 -13.83 -17.58 8.91
N GLU A 420 -13.41 -16.47 9.48
CA GLU A 420 -14.23 -15.27 9.64
C GLU A 420 -13.53 -14.06 9.03
N LYS A 421 -14.33 -13.17 8.44
CA LYS A 421 -13.80 -11.92 7.86
C LYS A 421 -13.35 -10.98 8.97
N ILE A 422 -12.10 -10.55 8.88
CA ILE A 422 -11.58 -9.46 9.69
C ILE A 422 -11.91 -8.14 8.98
N PHE A 423 -12.82 -7.36 9.56
CA PHE A 423 -13.25 -6.08 9.00
C PHE A 423 -12.28 -4.96 9.41
N VAL A 424 -11.77 -4.22 8.42
CA VAL A 424 -11.05 -2.95 8.65
C VAL A 424 -12.05 -1.88 9.11
N ILE A 425 -13.20 -1.81 8.42
CA ILE A 425 -14.31 -0.92 8.80
C ILE A 425 -15.42 -1.80 9.35
N PRO A 426 -15.83 -1.63 10.61
CA PRO A 426 -16.94 -2.41 11.19
C PRO A 426 -18.21 -2.29 10.34
N PRO A 427 -19.02 -3.36 10.22
CA PRO A 427 -20.27 -3.33 9.46
C PRO A 427 -21.24 -2.20 9.88
N SER A 428 -21.21 -1.82 11.16
CA SER A 428 -21.99 -0.69 11.69
C SER A 428 -21.55 0.68 11.15
N ARG A 429 -20.36 0.76 10.52
CA ARG A 429 -19.78 1.99 9.97
C ARG A 429 -19.69 2.01 8.45
N THR A 430 -20.33 1.07 7.76
CA THR A 430 -20.25 0.97 6.27
C THR A 430 -20.78 2.22 5.57
N ARG A 431 -21.70 2.99 6.21
CA ARG A 431 -22.22 4.24 5.67
C ARG A 431 -21.50 5.51 6.14
N TYR A 432 -20.41 5.38 6.86
CA TYR A 432 -19.72 6.52 7.49
C TYR A 432 -19.38 7.66 6.49
N LEU A 433 -18.86 7.32 5.30
CA LEU A 433 -18.58 8.35 4.28
C LEU A 433 -19.85 8.99 3.71
N SER A 434 -20.92 8.22 3.55
CA SER A 434 -22.21 8.75 3.14
C SER A 434 -22.79 9.69 4.20
N GLU A 435 -22.66 9.34 5.47
CA GLU A 435 -23.09 10.16 6.60
C GLU A 435 -22.34 11.48 6.67
N ILE A 436 -21.01 11.49 6.43
CA ILE A 436 -20.20 12.72 6.32
C ILE A 436 -20.73 13.60 5.19
N SER A 437 -20.93 13.01 4.01
CA SER A 437 -21.42 13.75 2.82
C SER A 437 -22.83 14.30 3.04
N GLU A 438 -23.74 13.50 3.63
CA GLU A 438 -25.10 13.91 3.96
C GLU A 438 -25.12 15.05 4.99
N ASN A 439 -24.27 14.95 6.03
CA ASN A 439 -24.12 15.99 7.05
C ASN A 439 -23.60 17.31 6.44
N ASN A 440 -22.58 17.24 5.56
CA ASN A 440 -22.05 18.43 4.89
C ASN A 440 -23.12 19.12 4.02
N ARG A 441 -23.88 18.36 3.23
CA ARG A 441 -24.98 18.88 2.42
C ARG A 441 -26.11 19.47 3.27
N ALA A 442 -26.39 18.85 4.43
CA ALA A 442 -27.38 19.36 5.37
C ALA A 442 -26.93 20.68 5.99
N TYR A 443 -25.63 20.80 6.33
CA TYR A 443 -25.05 22.06 6.79
C TYR A 443 -25.17 23.18 5.75
N ASP A 444 -24.78 22.94 4.51
CA ASP A 444 -24.87 23.92 3.42
C ASP A 444 -26.32 24.38 3.18
N LYS A 445 -27.25 23.43 3.21
CA LYS A 445 -28.67 23.72 3.09
C LYS A 445 -29.17 24.61 4.25
N SER A 446 -28.78 24.28 5.47
CA SER A 446 -29.11 25.06 6.67
C SER A 446 -28.49 26.44 6.60
N ALA A 447 -27.22 26.58 6.24
CA ALA A 447 -26.54 27.86 6.07
C ALA A 447 -27.26 28.75 5.06
N ASN A 448 -27.62 28.21 3.89
CA ASN A 448 -28.33 28.97 2.87
C ASN A 448 -29.72 29.43 3.34
N LEU A 449 -30.47 28.62 4.07
CA LEU A 449 -31.75 29.02 4.66
C LEU A 449 -31.58 30.18 5.66
N GLN A 450 -30.56 30.11 6.52
CA GLN A 450 -30.25 31.17 7.48
C GLN A 450 -29.81 32.45 6.78
N VAL A 451 -29.05 32.37 5.69
CA VAL A 451 -28.66 33.49 4.83
C VAL A 451 -29.88 34.18 4.23
N GLU A 452 -30.86 33.43 3.73
CA GLU A 452 -32.11 33.98 3.21
C GLU A 452 -32.89 34.76 4.27
N VAL A 453 -32.96 34.18 5.51
CA VAL A 453 -33.63 34.85 6.64
C VAL A 453 -32.90 36.15 7.00
N ALA A 454 -31.57 36.11 7.10
CA ALA A 454 -30.77 37.32 7.39
C ALA A 454 -30.92 38.40 6.30
N GLN A 455 -30.99 37.99 5.03
CA GLN A 455 -31.19 38.92 3.93
C GLN A 455 -32.58 39.58 3.97
N LYS A 456 -33.64 38.82 4.34
CA LYS A 456 -35.00 39.37 4.55
C LYS A 456 -35.00 40.37 5.69
N LEU A 457 -34.38 40.07 6.82
CA LEU A 457 -34.22 40.97 7.95
C LEU A 457 -33.53 42.27 7.57
N TYR A 458 -32.42 42.13 6.79
CA TYR A 458 -31.71 43.33 6.27
C TYR A 458 -32.58 44.19 5.35
N GLY A 459 -33.40 43.56 4.51
CA GLY A 459 -34.37 44.28 3.66
C GLY A 459 -35.37 45.03 4.48
N ILE A 460 -35.99 44.42 5.50
CA ILE A 460 -36.95 45.08 6.40
C ILE A 460 -36.28 46.23 7.17
N TYR A 461 -35.06 45.97 7.71
CA TYR A 461 -34.25 47.02 8.40
C TYR A 461 -34.01 48.23 7.52
N LYS A 462 -33.56 48.02 6.27
CA LYS A 462 -33.31 49.09 5.31
C LYS A 462 -34.57 49.87 4.89
N THR A 463 -35.71 49.17 4.86
CA THR A 463 -36.99 49.80 4.60
C THR A 463 -37.40 50.73 5.76
N ILE A 464 -37.24 50.24 7.02
CA ILE A 464 -37.49 51.07 8.20
C ILE A 464 -36.58 52.30 8.22
N GLU A 465 -35.27 52.12 7.97
CA GLU A 465 -34.25 53.17 7.86
C GLU A 465 -34.65 54.24 6.82
N SER A 466 -35.11 53.81 5.65
CA SER A 466 -35.56 54.71 4.57
C SER A 466 -36.80 55.50 4.92
N VAL A 467 -37.79 54.89 5.60
CA VAL A 467 -39.05 55.55 5.98
C VAL A 467 -38.82 56.57 7.10
N LEU A 468 -37.84 56.29 7.99
CA LEU A 468 -37.56 57.19 9.13
C LEU A 468 -36.74 58.43 8.75
N ASN A 469 -36.13 58.52 7.56
CA ASN A 469 -35.21 59.60 7.17
C ASN A 469 -34.08 59.87 8.21
N VAL A 470 -33.70 58.85 9.00
CA VAL A 470 -32.73 58.95 10.10
C VAL A 470 -31.37 58.51 9.57
N THR A 471 -30.31 59.14 10.03
CA THR A 471 -28.97 58.72 9.65
C THR A 471 -28.66 57.29 10.15
N ALA A 472 -27.97 56.50 9.34
CA ALA A 472 -27.68 55.08 9.62
C ALA A 472 -26.96 54.84 10.96
N SER A 473 -26.32 55.86 11.54
CA SER A 473 -25.61 55.77 12.83
C SER A 473 -26.56 55.76 14.04
N GLU A 474 -27.63 56.54 13.99
CA GLU A 474 -28.57 56.63 15.12
C GLU A 474 -29.47 55.40 15.23
N LEU A 475 -29.92 54.86 14.10
CA LEU A 475 -30.64 53.58 14.08
C LEU A 475 -29.80 52.38 14.46
N LYS A 476 -28.56 52.38 14.02
CA LYS A 476 -27.62 51.28 14.32
C LYS A 476 -27.31 51.14 15.80
N GLN A 477 -27.17 52.26 16.51
CA GLN A 477 -26.94 52.26 17.95
C GLN A 477 -28.15 51.74 18.70
N SER A 478 -29.35 52.29 18.39
CA SER A 478 -30.60 51.86 19.02
C SER A 478 -31.02 50.41 18.69
N PHE A 479 -30.66 49.94 17.49
CA PHE A 479 -31.03 48.62 17.01
C PHE A 479 -30.11 47.51 17.53
N LEU A 480 -28.81 47.80 17.68
CA LEU A 480 -27.82 46.79 18.15
C LEU A 480 -27.76 46.72 19.67
N ASP A 481 -28.02 47.80 20.39
CA ASP A 481 -27.93 47.84 21.86
C ASP A 481 -29.10 47.14 22.57
N THR A 482 -30.23 46.83 21.89
CA THR A 482 -31.47 46.36 22.55
C THR A 482 -31.94 44.95 22.17
N TYR A 483 -31.20 44.14 21.45
CA TYR A 483 -31.68 42.81 21.01
C TYR A 483 -33.08 42.75 20.35
N GLY A 484 -33.58 43.88 19.93
CA GLY A 484 -34.87 44.06 19.28
C GLY A 484 -35.10 45.49 18.96
N LEU A 485 -35.96 45.78 17.98
CA LEU A 485 -36.42 47.12 17.69
C LEU A 485 -37.21 47.60 18.94
N ASN A 486 -36.65 48.57 19.69
CA ASN A 486 -37.43 49.23 20.72
C ASN A 486 -38.46 50.15 20.01
N SER A 487 -39.67 49.56 19.86
CA SER A 487 -40.76 50.19 19.13
C SER A 487 -41.08 51.60 19.64
N ASP A 488 -40.95 51.82 20.96
CA ASP A 488 -41.34 53.08 21.58
C ASP A 488 -40.34 54.22 21.39
N GLU A 489 -39.06 53.89 21.30
CA GLU A 489 -38.01 54.89 20.98
C GLU A 489 -38.02 55.26 19.49
N ILE A 490 -38.13 54.28 18.61
CA ILE A 490 -38.19 54.50 17.17
C ILE A 490 -39.40 55.32 16.81
N LEU A 491 -40.55 55.05 17.44
CA LEU A 491 -41.82 55.79 17.20
C LEU A 491 -41.80 57.24 17.67
N LYS A 492 -40.94 57.68 18.57
CA LYS A 492 -40.77 59.07 19.00
C LYS A 492 -40.26 59.97 17.89
N HIS A 493 -39.59 59.45 16.94
CA HIS A 493 -38.98 60.21 15.83
C HIS A 493 -39.71 60.09 14.49
N VAL A 494 -40.91 59.51 14.50
CA VAL A 494 -41.73 59.28 13.28
C VAL A 494 -42.85 60.27 13.17
N GLN A 495 -43.09 60.81 11.95
CA GLN A 495 -44.31 61.57 11.66
C GLN A 495 -45.54 60.72 11.78
N ASP A 496 -46.66 61.25 12.28
CA ASP A 496 -47.83 60.45 12.64
C ASP A 496 -48.42 59.61 11.50
N ASP A 497 -48.28 60.00 10.27
CA ASP A 497 -48.82 59.30 9.10
C ASP A 497 -48.07 57.95 8.83
N ASN A 498 -46.84 57.81 9.25
CA ASN A 498 -46.03 56.62 9.03
C ASN A 498 -45.93 55.65 10.24
N LYS A 499 -46.48 56.05 11.42
CA LYS A 499 -46.36 55.25 12.67
C LYS A 499 -46.94 53.82 12.55
N ASN A 500 -48.10 53.71 11.92
CA ASN A 500 -48.74 52.41 11.75
C ASN A 500 -47.97 51.46 10.78
N PHE A 501 -47.44 52.07 9.72
CA PHE A 501 -46.62 51.27 8.76
C PHE A 501 -45.31 50.75 9.39
N ILE A 502 -44.64 51.59 10.16
CA ILE A 502 -43.42 51.19 10.88
C ILE A 502 -43.71 50.15 11.92
N LYS A 503 -44.82 50.23 12.68
CA LYS A 503 -45.25 49.20 13.63
C LYS A 503 -45.43 47.84 12.95
N LEU A 504 -45.99 47.79 11.74
CA LEU A 504 -46.16 46.60 10.96
C LEU A 504 -44.79 46.01 10.50
N LEU A 505 -43.86 46.85 10.07
CA LEU A 505 -42.52 46.47 9.67
C LEU A 505 -41.68 45.87 10.87
N ILE A 506 -41.82 46.49 12.05
CA ILE A 506 -41.20 46.00 13.29
C ILE A 506 -41.77 44.64 13.68
N ALA A 507 -43.08 44.52 13.65
CA ALA A 507 -43.73 43.23 13.97
C ALA A 507 -43.33 42.14 12.98
N GLU A 508 -43.19 42.46 11.69
CA GLU A 508 -42.72 41.51 10.69
C GLU A 508 -41.21 41.18 10.85
N PHE A 509 -40.38 42.16 11.22
CA PHE A 509 -38.98 41.92 11.57
C PHE A 509 -38.86 40.93 12.70
N ASP A 510 -39.59 41.14 13.82
CA ASP A 510 -39.56 40.27 14.97
C ASP A 510 -40.05 38.86 14.63
N ARG A 511 -41.08 38.76 13.80
CA ARG A 511 -41.62 37.49 13.31
C ARG A 511 -40.56 36.70 12.44
N VAL A 512 -39.89 37.39 11.56
CA VAL A 512 -38.85 36.80 10.69
C VAL A 512 -37.62 36.40 11.53
N LYS A 513 -37.26 37.22 12.52
CA LYS A 513 -36.12 37.00 13.42
C LYS A 513 -36.24 35.70 14.20
N LEU A 514 -37.45 35.27 14.55
CA LEU A 514 -37.68 33.99 15.20
C LEU A 514 -37.18 32.78 14.38
N ASN A 515 -36.97 32.93 13.06
CA ASN A 515 -36.48 31.90 12.19
C ASN A 515 -34.95 31.97 12.01
N LEU A 516 -34.26 32.94 12.56
CA LEU A 516 -32.82 33.08 12.55
C LEU A 516 -32.26 32.50 13.83
N ASP A 517 -31.23 31.64 13.67
CA ASP A 517 -30.48 31.08 14.80
C ASP A 517 -29.91 32.24 15.66
N PRO A 518 -30.03 32.18 17.00
CA PRO A 518 -29.48 33.20 17.89
C PRO A 518 -27.99 33.46 17.71
N TYR A 519 -27.22 32.41 17.45
CA TYR A 519 -25.78 32.54 17.15
C TYR A 519 -25.54 33.32 15.86
N ASN A 520 -26.32 33.07 14.81
CA ASN A 520 -26.23 33.78 13.54
C ASN A 520 -26.59 35.28 13.70
N TRP A 521 -27.52 35.59 14.58
CA TRP A 521 -27.82 36.96 14.95
C TRP A 521 -26.65 37.64 15.64
N GLU A 522 -26.01 36.95 16.59
CA GLU A 522 -24.82 37.46 17.27
C GLU A 522 -23.65 37.71 16.28
N VAL A 523 -23.43 36.79 15.33
CA VAL A 523 -22.44 36.98 14.26
C VAL A 523 -22.67 38.25 13.47
N ILE A 524 -23.93 38.55 13.09
CA ILE A 524 -24.30 39.73 12.33
C ILE A 524 -24.08 41.00 13.15
N THR A 525 -24.50 41.00 14.41
CA THR A 525 -24.41 42.19 15.27
C THR A 525 -22.97 42.51 15.64
N ASN A 526 -22.14 41.48 15.85
CA ASN A 526 -20.72 41.66 16.21
C ASN A 526 -19.79 41.80 15.00
N TRP A 527 -20.34 41.82 13.76
CA TRP A 527 -19.51 41.95 12.55
C TRP A 527 -18.59 43.16 12.56
N GLY A 528 -19.11 44.31 13.01
CA GLY A 528 -18.31 45.54 13.13
C GLY A 528 -17.12 45.41 14.05
N GLU A 529 -17.29 44.76 15.19
CA GLU A 529 -16.20 44.48 16.15
C GLU A 529 -15.20 43.52 15.55
N THR A 530 -15.65 42.44 14.89
CA THR A 530 -14.81 41.53 14.20
C THR A 530 -13.93 42.21 13.17
N VAL A 531 -14.51 43.03 12.30
CA VAL A 531 -13.74 43.86 11.32
C VAL A 531 -12.72 44.75 12.01
N ASN A 532 -13.07 45.42 13.11
CA ASN A 532 -12.16 46.30 13.84
C ASN A 532 -10.99 45.54 14.48
N LYS A 533 -11.23 44.34 15.03
CA LYS A 533 -10.15 43.47 15.57
C LYS A 533 -9.06 43.20 14.51
N TYR A 534 -9.44 42.94 13.28
CA TYR A 534 -8.48 42.66 12.20
C TYR A 534 -7.88 43.91 11.54
N LYS A 535 -8.53 45.06 11.67
CA LYS A 535 -8.04 46.37 11.20
C LYS A 535 -7.09 47.05 12.16
N ASN A 536 -7.19 46.78 13.45
CA ASN A 536 -6.29 47.33 14.45
C ASN A 536 -4.85 46.86 14.20
N PRO A 537 -3.83 47.69 14.47
CA PRO A 537 -2.43 47.33 14.25
C PRO A 537 -1.97 46.08 15.03
N ILE A 538 -2.59 45.84 16.16
CA ILE A 538 -2.28 44.70 17.03
C ILE A 538 -3.55 43.90 17.29
N TYR A 539 -3.49 42.60 17.05
CA TYR A 539 -4.51 41.64 17.45
C TYR A 539 -4.01 40.88 18.68
N SER A 540 -4.82 40.81 19.74
CA SER A 540 -4.47 40.06 20.92
C SER A 540 -5.46 38.91 21.15
N PHE A 541 -4.94 37.72 21.52
CA PHE A 541 -5.75 36.58 21.91
C PHE A 541 -5.02 35.77 23.01
N LYS A 542 -5.78 34.99 23.78
CA LYS A 542 -5.24 34.17 24.85
C LYS A 542 -5.07 32.73 24.39
N VAL A 543 -3.90 32.16 24.64
CA VAL A 543 -3.65 30.73 24.49
C VAL A 543 -3.29 30.22 25.88
N ARG A 544 -4.17 29.44 26.49
CA ARG A 544 -4.10 29.10 27.94
C ARG A 544 -4.08 30.39 28.76
N ASP A 545 -3.07 30.61 29.59
CA ASP A 545 -2.95 31.81 30.46
C ASP A 545 -2.05 32.91 29.90
N GLN A 546 -1.55 32.75 28.66
CA GLN A 546 -0.68 33.74 28.03
C GLN A 546 -1.44 34.55 26.97
N GLU A 547 -1.36 35.89 27.11
CA GLU A 547 -1.83 36.81 26.06
C GLU A 547 -0.79 36.89 24.94
N ILE A 548 -1.20 36.58 23.72
CA ILE A 548 -0.36 36.67 22.52
C ILE A 548 -0.79 37.90 21.75
N LYS A 549 0.15 38.78 21.46
CA LYS A 549 -0.03 40.00 20.67
C LYS A 549 0.66 39.86 19.33
N ILE A 550 -0.05 40.08 18.24
CA ILE A 550 0.45 39.93 16.88
C ILE A 550 0.16 41.16 16.07
N GLU A 551 1.14 41.66 15.30
CA GLU A 551 0.95 42.70 14.30
C GLU A 551 0.07 42.17 13.16
N THR A 552 -1.01 42.90 12.84
CA THR A 552 -2.00 42.51 11.84
C THR A 552 -1.61 42.87 10.41
N HIS A 553 -0.62 43.73 10.22
CA HIS A 553 -0.17 44.21 8.92
C HIS A 553 1.32 43.88 8.71
N SER A 554 1.71 43.75 7.46
CA SER A 554 3.09 43.79 6.98
C SER A 554 3.31 45.03 6.14
N GLU A 555 4.51 45.61 6.21
CA GLU A 555 4.87 46.80 5.40
C GLU A 555 5.47 46.37 4.07
N SER A 556 4.99 46.96 2.98
CA SER A 556 5.55 46.77 1.65
C SER A 556 6.83 47.57 1.45
N LEU A 557 7.57 47.30 0.37
CA LEU A 557 8.75 48.12 -0.03
C LEU A 557 8.43 49.59 -0.29
N SER A 558 7.16 49.92 -0.56
CA SER A 558 6.66 51.28 -0.72
C SER A 558 6.03 51.84 0.54
N HIS A 559 6.28 51.28 1.70
CA HIS A 559 5.76 51.65 3.03
C HIS A 559 4.23 51.58 3.17
N LEU A 560 3.55 50.79 2.35
CA LEU A 560 2.12 50.55 2.47
C LEU A 560 1.87 49.44 3.49
N GLN A 561 0.89 49.61 4.37
CA GLN A 561 0.45 48.63 5.31
C GLN A 561 -0.49 47.61 4.62
N ILE A 562 -0.06 46.35 4.51
CA ILE A 562 -0.79 45.26 3.90
C ILE A 562 -1.37 44.38 5.01
N PRO A 563 -2.70 44.23 5.09
CA PRO A 563 -3.30 43.36 6.11
C PRO A 563 -2.92 41.88 5.86
N LYS A 564 -2.51 41.18 6.90
CA LYS A 564 -2.21 39.75 6.86
C LYS A 564 -3.47 38.90 6.65
N VAL A 565 -4.61 39.39 7.14
CA VAL A 565 -5.94 38.82 6.93
C VAL A 565 -6.87 39.92 6.44
N ALA A 566 -7.44 39.78 5.25
CA ALA A 566 -8.37 40.71 4.68
C ALA A 566 -9.81 40.21 4.82
N LEU A 567 -10.69 41.04 5.43
CA LEU A 567 -12.11 40.73 5.54
C LEU A 567 -12.91 41.39 4.38
N PRO A 568 -14.00 40.76 3.94
CA PRO A 568 -14.85 41.33 2.90
C PRO A 568 -15.54 42.61 3.39
N LYS A 569 -15.83 43.52 2.47
CA LYS A 569 -16.51 44.81 2.74
C LYS A 569 -18.03 44.68 2.60
N TYR A 570 -18.60 43.56 3.06
CA TYR A 570 -20.04 43.34 2.97
C TYR A 570 -20.81 44.23 3.96
N GLN A 571 -21.99 44.66 3.52
CA GLN A 571 -22.94 45.42 4.32
C GLN A 571 -24.26 44.65 4.54
N ALA A 572 -24.65 43.86 3.55
CA ALA A 572 -25.87 43.07 3.63
C ALA A 572 -25.67 41.90 4.59
N TRP A 573 -26.64 41.70 5.50
CA TRP A 573 -26.53 40.70 6.56
C TRP A 573 -26.49 39.25 6.01
N GLY A 574 -27.18 39.01 4.89
CA GLY A 574 -27.10 37.75 4.19
C GLY A 574 -25.69 37.45 3.69
N ASP A 575 -25.00 38.40 3.06
CA ASP A 575 -23.64 38.22 2.54
C ASP A 575 -22.62 38.03 3.66
N ILE A 576 -22.76 38.83 4.74
CA ILE A 576 -21.92 38.66 5.95
C ILE A 576 -22.07 37.26 6.53
N LEU A 577 -23.30 36.83 6.73
CA LEU A 577 -23.58 35.52 7.35
C LEU A 577 -23.14 34.39 6.44
N LYS A 578 -23.34 34.49 5.11
CA LYS A 578 -22.88 33.49 4.15
C LYS A 578 -21.36 33.30 4.22
N TRP A 579 -20.63 34.40 4.24
CA TRP A 579 -19.19 34.35 4.34
C TRP A 579 -18.73 33.75 5.68
N CYS A 580 -19.33 34.16 6.80
CA CYS A 580 -19.01 33.62 8.12
C CYS A 580 -19.32 32.12 8.24
N LEU A 581 -20.38 31.62 7.60
CA LEU A 581 -20.78 30.21 7.67
C LEU A 581 -20.04 29.30 6.69
N GLN A 582 -19.50 29.84 5.58
CA GLN A 582 -18.91 29.03 4.52
C GLN A 582 -17.40 29.25 4.31
N GLU A 583 -16.85 30.39 4.72
CA GLU A 583 -15.43 30.73 4.54
C GLU A 583 -14.74 31.08 5.87
N ASN A 584 -15.24 32.14 6.54
CA ASN A 584 -14.79 32.69 7.82
C ASN A 584 -13.32 33.14 7.87
N VAL A 585 -12.81 33.50 9.06
CA VAL A 585 -11.44 33.91 9.33
C VAL A 585 -10.59 32.75 9.82
N PRO A 586 -9.26 32.81 9.70
CA PRO A 586 -8.38 31.80 10.30
C PRO A 586 -8.66 31.62 11.79
N GLY A 587 -8.79 30.37 12.21
CA GLY A 587 -9.08 29.99 13.60
C GLY A 587 -10.56 29.82 13.93
N GLU A 588 -11.46 30.22 13.02
CA GLU A 588 -12.91 30.09 13.19
C GLU A 588 -13.49 29.14 12.15
N PHE A 589 -14.41 28.25 12.59
CA PHE A 589 -15.09 27.32 11.68
C PHE A 589 -15.92 28.11 10.62
N PRO A 590 -15.88 27.68 9.33
CA PRO A 590 -15.29 26.48 8.73
C PRO A 590 -13.92 26.68 8.09
N PHE A 591 -13.16 27.72 8.46
CA PHE A 591 -11.83 27.94 7.87
C PHE A 591 -10.86 26.79 8.18
N THR A 592 -10.38 26.09 7.17
CA THR A 592 -9.61 24.85 7.33
C THR A 592 -8.09 25.02 7.27
N SER A 593 -7.59 26.17 6.79
CA SER A 593 -6.15 26.38 6.57
C SER A 593 -5.40 26.93 7.78
N GLY A 594 -6.03 27.13 8.91
CA GLY A 594 -5.40 27.62 10.12
C GLY A 594 -6.28 27.45 11.35
N LEU A 595 -5.64 27.09 12.49
CA LEU A 595 -6.30 26.92 13.79
C LEU A 595 -6.28 28.21 14.65
N TYR A 596 -5.49 29.20 14.26
CA TYR A 596 -5.32 30.44 14.98
C TYR A 596 -5.52 31.63 14.05
N PRO A 597 -5.97 32.78 14.58
CA PRO A 597 -6.21 33.98 13.80
C PRO A 597 -5.02 34.46 12.99
N PHE A 598 -3.83 34.33 13.55
CA PHE A 598 -2.58 34.71 12.90
C PHE A 598 -1.47 33.71 13.22
N LYS A 599 -0.48 33.59 12.32
CA LYS A 599 0.77 32.90 12.60
C LYS A 599 1.55 33.64 13.69
N ARG A 600 2.18 32.91 14.60
CA ARG A 600 3.02 33.49 15.65
C ARG A 600 4.24 34.20 15.04
N THR A 601 4.59 35.37 15.59
CA THR A 601 5.84 36.03 15.25
C THR A 601 7.03 35.21 15.73
N GLY A 602 8.01 34.99 14.86
CA GLY A 602 9.21 34.17 15.15
C GLY A 602 9.05 32.66 14.92
N GLU A 603 7.88 32.19 14.55
CA GLU A 603 7.74 30.84 13.97
C GLU A 603 7.98 30.92 12.47
N ASP A 604 9.20 30.68 12.05
CA ASP A 604 9.46 30.41 10.64
C ASP A 604 8.75 29.11 10.26
N PRO A 605 7.87 29.11 9.24
CA PRO A 605 7.18 27.91 8.79
C PRO A 605 8.11 26.93 8.07
N ALA A 606 9.40 27.22 8.00
CA ALA A 606 10.37 26.41 7.28
C ALA A 606 10.43 24.99 7.85
N ARG A 607 9.94 24.04 7.08
CA ARG A 607 10.14 22.62 7.28
C ARG A 607 11.51 22.25 6.78
N MET A 608 12.36 21.69 7.65
CA MET A 608 13.67 21.18 7.27
C MET A 608 13.47 19.81 6.64
N PHE A 609 13.23 19.76 5.34
CA PHE A 609 13.05 18.51 4.63
C PHE A 609 14.42 17.97 4.20
N ALA A 610 14.75 16.77 4.63
CA ALA A 610 15.99 16.10 4.24
C ALA A 610 15.81 14.57 4.27
N GLY A 611 16.61 13.91 3.44
CA GLY A 611 16.75 12.46 3.39
C GLY A 611 17.69 12.09 2.25
N GLU A 612 18.91 11.67 2.61
CA GLU A 612 19.93 11.22 1.66
C GLU A 612 20.99 10.37 2.36
N GLY A 613 21.43 9.33 1.70
CA GLY A 613 22.53 8.48 2.16
C GLY A 613 22.23 7.77 3.49
N GLY A 614 23.25 7.61 4.32
CA GLY A 614 23.10 7.09 5.68
C GLY A 614 22.65 8.15 6.67
N PRO A 615 22.35 7.72 7.92
CA PRO A 615 21.79 8.59 8.96
C PRO A 615 22.68 9.77 9.30
N GLU A 616 24.00 9.58 9.34
CA GLU A 616 24.96 10.65 9.65
C GLU A 616 24.97 11.76 8.60
N ARG A 617 24.82 11.39 7.31
CA ARG A 617 24.78 12.38 6.23
C ARG A 617 23.52 13.25 6.33
N THR A 618 22.38 12.65 6.55
CA THR A 618 21.13 13.40 6.76
C THR A 618 21.14 14.19 8.06
N ASN A 619 21.73 13.67 9.15
CA ASN A 619 21.92 14.41 10.39
C ASN A 619 22.73 15.71 10.17
N ARG A 620 23.84 15.65 9.44
CA ARG A 620 24.63 16.84 9.08
C ARG A 620 23.81 17.85 8.31
N ARG A 621 22.98 17.39 7.37
CA ARG A 621 22.10 18.27 6.61
C ARG A 621 21.03 18.92 7.51
N PHE A 622 20.41 18.17 8.42
CA PHE A 622 19.47 18.74 9.38
C PHE A 622 20.09 19.83 10.24
N HIS A 623 21.31 19.62 10.78
CA HIS A 623 22.02 20.64 11.55
C HIS A 623 22.35 21.87 10.70
N TYR A 624 22.76 21.68 9.44
CA TYR A 624 23.05 22.76 8.52
C TYR A 624 21.81 23.61 8.22
N VAL A 625 20.69 22.99 7.82
CA VAL A 625 19.49 23.74 7.42
C VAL A 625 18.71 24.31 8.61
N SER A 626 18.94 23.83 9.82
CA SER A 626 18.30 24.30 11.05
C SER A 626 19.16 25.28 11.85
N ALA A 627 20.36 25.61 11.37
CA ALA A 627 21.27 26.51 12.07
C ALA A 627 20.63 27.88 12.30
N GLY A 628 20.70 28.38 13.55
CA GLY A 628 20.14 29.68 13.92
C GLY A 628 18.61 29.76 14.02
N LEU A 629 17.87 28.74 13.66
CA LEU A 629 16.41 28.71 13.77
C LEU A 629 15.97 28.29 15.18
N PRO A 630 14.97 28.95 15.79
CA PRO A 630 14.51 28.62 17.14
C PRO A 630 13.77 27.28 17.18
N ALA A 631 12.96 26.97 16.19
CA ALA A 631 12.22 25.71 16.10
C ALA A 631 12.90 24.73 15.15
N LYS A 632 12.98 23.46 15.52
CA LYS A 632 13.54 22.35 14.75
C LYS A 632 12.40 21.47 14.25
N ARG A 633 12.00 21.62 12.98
CA ARG A 633 10.89 20.87 12.35
C ARG A 633 11.45 19.93 11.30
N LEU A 634 11.89 18.75 11.76
CA LEU A 634 12.63 17.79 10.94
C LEU A 634 11.68 16.91 10.14
N SER A 635 11.55 17.15 8.85
CA SER A 635 10.76 16.31 7.94
C SER A 635 11.69 15.35 7.23
N THR A 636 11.54 14.05 7.52
CA THR A 636 12.45 13.01 7.06
C THR A 636 11.88 12.28 5.85
N ALA A 637 12.61 12.30 4.74
CA ALA A 637 12.38 11.42 3.60
C ALA A 637 13.21 10.14 3.76
N PHE A 638 12.58 8.99 3.60
CA PHE A 638 13.24 7.69 3.66
C PHE A 638 13.44 7.14 2.26
N ASP A 639 14.50 6.35 2.05
CA ASP A 639 14.77 5.69 0.79
C ASP A 639 13.78 4.53 0.53
N SER A 640 13.77 4.00 -0.69
CA SER A 640 12.85 2.91 -1.06
C SER A 640 13.08 1.65 -0.23
N VAL A 641 14.32 1.35 0.14
CA VAL A 641 14.65 0.17 0.97
C VAL A 641 13.97 0.28 2.33
N THR A 642 14.07 1.43 2.98
CA THR A 642 13.41 1.73 4.25
C THR A 642 11.88 1.78 4.11
N LEU A 643 11.37 2.46 3.06
CA LEU A 643 9.93 2.65 2.83
C LEU A 643 9.17 1.34 2.63
N TYR A 644 9.83 0.31 2.15
CA TYR A 644 9.21 -0.99 1.89
C TYR A 644 9.61 -2.07 2.88
N GLY A 645 10.30 -1.69 3.97
CA GLY A 645 10.61 -2.57 5.08
C GLY A 645 11.68 -3.63 4.75
N ASN A 646 12.58 -3.32 3.84
CA ASN A 646 13.71 -4.17 3.49
C ASN A 646 14.99 -3.73 4.22
N ASP A 647 15.92 -4.67 4.39
CA ASP A 647 17.26 -4.37 4.87
C ASP A 647 18.18 -3.95 3.72
N PRO A 648 19.16 -3.07 3.97
CA PRO A 648 20.22 -2.77 3.02
C PRO A 648 21.05 -4.03 2.75
N ASP A 649 21.43 -4.23 1.47
CA ASP A 649 22.20 -5.37 1.01
C ASP A 649 23.23 -4.93 -0.03
N LEU A 650 24.32 -5.68 -0.17
CA LEU A 650 25.32 -5.48 -1.23
C LEU A 650 24.82 -5.97 -2.60
N ARG A 651 23.72 -6.70 -2.63
CA ARG A 651 23.08 -7.13 -3.88
C ARG A 651 22.75 -5.91 -4.74
N PRO A 652 23.20 -5.87 -6.02
CA PRO A 652 23.17 -4.64 -6.81
C PRO A 652 21.78 -3.99 -6.98
N ASP A 653 20.71 -4.78 -7.04
CA ASP A 653 19.34 -4.28 -7.17
C ASP A 653 18.78 -3.62 -5.89
N ILE A 654 19.44 -3.84 -4.74
CA ILE A 654 19.19 -3.13 -3.48
C ILE A 654 20.23 -2.04 -3.29
N TYR A 655 21.52 -2.35 -3.46
CA TYR A 655 22.61 -1.41 -3.23
C TYR A 655 22.44 -0.08 -3.97
N GLY A 656 22.05 -0.12 -5.24
CA GLY A 656 21.81 1.08 -6.06
C GLY A 656 20.66 1.97 -5.58
N LYS A 657 19.86 1.51 -4.62
CA LYS A 657 18.71 2.24 -4.05
C LYS A 657 18.96 2.75 -2.65
N ILE A 658 20.01 2.26 -1.96
CA ILE A 658 20.33 2.65 -0.58
C ILE A 658 20.71 4.13 -0.53
N GLY A 659 19.99 4.91 0.28
CA GLY A 659 20.24 6.33 0.44
C GLY A 659 19.93 7.19 -0.79
N ASN A 660 19.28 6.62 -1.80
CA ASN A 660 18.87 7.32 -3.01
C ASN A 660 17.44 7.86 -2.81
N ALA A 661 17.26 9.18 -3.01
CA ALA A 661 16.00 9.91 -2.79
C ALA A 661 15.41 9.79 -1.37
N GLY A 662 16.22 9.47 -0.37
CA GLY A 662 15.84 9.37 1.02
C GLY A 662 16.97 8.85 1.88
N VAL A 663 16.82 8.87 3.20
CA VAL A 663 17.77 8.30 4.15
C VAL A 663 17.50 6.82 4.37
N SER A 664 18.55 6.01 4.40
CA SER A 664 18.47 4.58 4.75
C SER A 664 18.50 4.41 6.28
N ILE A 665 17.45 3.82 6.84
CA ILE A 665 17.30 3.54 8.27
C ILE A 665 16.84 2.10 8.44
N CYS A 666 17.68 1.23 8.98
CA CYS A 666 17.35 -0.19 9.13
C CYS A 666 17.30 -0.67 10.58
N CYS A 667 17.77 0.15 11.54
CA CYS A 667 17.78 -0.20 12.95
C CYS A 667 17.61 1.03 13.86
N LEU A 668 17.44 0.78 15.15
CA LEU A 668 17.28 1.83 16.16
C LEU A 668 18.50 2.77 16.22
N ASP A 669 19.71 2.23 16.10
CA ASP A 669 20.92 3.06 16.15
C ASP A 669 21.02 4.05 14.99
N ASP A 670 20.50 3.70 13.82
CA ASP A 670 20.39 4.63 12.69
C ASP A 670 19.46 5.79 13.01
N ALA A 671 18.34 5.53 13.68
CA ALA A 671 17.44 6.59 14.11
C ALA A 671 18.09 7.48 15.20
N LYS A 672 18.85 6.91 16.13
CA LYS A 672 19.63 7.66 17.12
C LYS A 672 20.67 8.58 16.47
N LYS A 673 21.39 8.07 15.48
CA LYS A 673 22.36 8.86 14.71
C LYS A 673 21.68 9.95 13.87
N LEU A 674 20.55 9.63 13.23
CA LEU A 674 19.79 10.55 12.40
C LEU A 674 19.34 11.80 13.18
N TYR A 675 18.85 11.61 14.40
CA TYR A 675 18.32 12.68 15.24
C TYR A 675 19.29 13.13 16.34
N SER A 676 20.56 12.71 16.27
CA SER A 676 21.56 13.10 17.25
C SER A 676 21.72 14.62 17.33
N GLY A 677 21.84 15.14 18.56
CA GLY A 677 21.99 16.55 18.83
C GLY A 677 20.69 17.37 18.82
N PHE A 678 19.57 16.76 18.47
CA PHE A 678 18.23 17.34 18.60
C PHE A 678 17.51 16.70 19.78
N ASN A 679 17.16 17.45 20.80
CA ASN A 679 16.35 16.93 21.90
C ASN A 679 14.91 16.68 21.39
N LEU A 680 14.55 15.42 21.23
CA LEU A 680 13.25 15.01 20.66
C LEU A 680 12.06 15.25 21.61
N ALA A 681 12.31 15.44 22.89
CA ALA A 681 11.29 15.80 23.88
C ALA A 681 11.12 17.32 24.07
N ASP A 682 11.94 18.14 23.42
CA ASP A 682 11.86 19.60 23.49
C ASP A 682 10.60 20.10 22.76
N VAL A 683 9.94 21.12 23.36
CA VAL A 683 8.72 21.73 22.81
C VAL A 683 8.94 22.41 21.44
N MET A 684 10.18 22.81 21.16
CA MET A 684 10.58 23.45 19.91
C MET A 684 11.06 22.44 18.85
N THR A 685 11.13 21.16 19.18
CA THR A 685 11.51 20.09 18.25
C THR A 685 10.28 19.28 17.83
N SER A 686 10.12 19.03 16.54
CA SER A 686 9.11 18.13 15.99
C SER A 686 9.66 17.35 14.79
N VAL A 687 9.19 16.12 14.61
CA VAL A 687 9.62 15.26 13.53
C VAL A 687 8.42 14.86 12.67
N SER A 688 8.56 14.91 11.36
CA SER A 688 7.59 14.38 10.43
C SER A 688 8.18 13.16 9.72
N LEU A 689 7.54 12.01 9.89
CA LEU A 689 7.93 10.76 9.27
C LEU A 689 7.09 10.55 8.00
N THR A 690 7.74 10.65 6.84
CA THR A 690 7.10 10.38 5.54
C THR A 690 7.26 8.90 5.22
N ILE A 691 6.31 8.09 5.64
CA ILE A 691 6.37 6.62 5.59
C ILE A 691 4.99 6.02 5.28
N ASN A 692 5.01 4.83 4.67
CA ASN A 692 3.82 4.06 4.30
C ASN A 692 3.73 2.76 5.14
N GLY A 693 3.90 1.58 4.53
CA GLY A 693 3.74 0.29 5.19
C GLY A 693 4.57 0.09 6.47
N PRO A 694 5.88 0.43 6.53
CA PRO A 694 6.70 0.24 7.73
C PRO A 694 6.56 1.35 8.77
N ALA A 695 5.50 2.16 8.72
CA ALA A 695 5.25 3.24 9.68
C ALA A 695 5.41 2.82 11.16
N PRO A 696 4.91 1.67 11.64
CA PRO A 696 5.10 1.25 13.02
C PRO A 696 6.56 0.97 13.40
N MET A 697 7.36 0.42 12.50
CA MET A 697 8.79 0.17 12.76
C MET A 697 9.55 1.47 12.94
N LEU A 698 9.40 2.40 12.00
CA LEU A 698 10.09 3.70 12.05
C LEU A 698 9.58 4.57 13.21
N LEU A 699 8.29 4.49 13.51
CA LEU A 699 7.73 5.12 14.72
C LEU A 699 8.33 4.53 15.98
N GLY A 700 8.47 3.20 16.06
CA GLY A 700 9.13 2.50 17.14
C GLY A 700 10.58 2.92 17.31
N PHE A 701 11.37 3.03 16.23
CA PHE A 701 12.73 3.55 16.26
C PHE A 701 12.79 4.98 16.76
N PHE A 702 11.90 5.85 16.28
CA PHE A 702 11.82 7.24 16.71
C PHE A 702 11.50 7.36 18.21
N MET A 703 10.48 6.66 18.70
CA MET A 703 10.08 6.70 20.11
C MET A 703 11.18 6.19 21.02
N ASN A 704 11.84 5.09 20.67
CA ASN A 704 12.95 4.56 21.45
C ASN A 704 14.19 5.47 21.39
N ALA A 705 14.49 6.08 20.24
CA ALA A 705 15.56 7.06 20.15
C ALA A 705 15.31 8.27 21.08
N ALA A 706 14.06 8.75 21.16
CA ALA A 706 13.68 9.83 22.05
C ALA A 706 13.80 9.42 23.52
N ILE A 707 13.34 8.22 23.88
CA ILE A 707 13.47 7.68 25.25
C ILE A 707 14.93 7.57 25.64
N ASP A 708 15.77 7.02 24.78
CA ASP A 708 17.20 6.85 25.07
C ASP A 708 17.95 8.18 25.17
N GLN A 709 17.54 9.23 24.46
CA GLN A 709 18.04 10.59 24.67
C GLN A 709 17.71 11.10 26.07
N GLN A 710 16.50 10.87 26.56
CA GLN A 710 16.14 11.28 27.91
C GLN A 710 16.83 10.43 28.99
N CYS A 711 17.06 9.14 28.73
CA CYS A 711 17.92 8.30 29.59
C CYS A 711 19.35 8.81 29.61
N GLU A 712 19.93 9.23 28.48
CA GLU A 712 21.26 9.84 28.42
C GLU A 712 21.35 11.14 29.24
N ILE A 713 20.33 12.02 29.16
CA ILE A 713 20.26 13.24 29.96
C ILE A 713 20.21 12.88 31.45
N TYR A 714 19.36 11.94 31.84
CA TYR A 714 19.26 11.47 33.22
C TYR A 714 20.59 10.90 33.76
N ILE A 715 21.28 10.09 32.95
CA ILE A 715 22.59 9.51 33.31
C ILE A 715 23.60 10.61 33.58
N LYS A 716 23.67 11.64 32.73
CA LYS A 716 24.60 12.79 32.90
C LYS A 716 24.23 13.65 34.10
N GLU A 717 22.97 13.95 34.31
CA GLU A 717 22.50 14.77 35.43
C GLU A 717 22.73 14.10 36.79
N ASN A 718 22.72 12.76 36.83
CA ASN A 718 22.92 12.00 38.05
C ASN A 718 24.35 11.43 38.19
N GLY A 719 25.28 11.75 37.29
CA GLY A 719 26.68 11.32 37.36
C GLY A 719 26.88 9.80 37.22
N LEU A 720 26.01 9.12 36.47
CA LEU A 720 25.99 7.66 36.32
C LEU A 720 26.84 7.16 35.15
N GLU A 721 27.55 8.04 34.43
CA GLU A 721 28.26 7.71 33.19
C GLU A 721 29.26 6.56 33.38
N LYS A 722 30.01 6.54 34.48
CA LYS A 722 30.98 5.47 34.74
C LYS A 722 30.33 4.10 34.97
N GLU A 723 29.20 4.08 35.68
CA GLU A 723 28.45 2.86 35.94
C GLU A 723 27.86 2.29 34.63
N VAL A 724 27.26 3.16 33.84
CA VAL A 724 26.69 2.81 32.55
C VAL A 724 27.78 2.34 31.60
N GLU A 725 28.90 3.00 31.50
CA GLU A 725 30.03 2.57 30.66
C GLU A 725 30.57 1.20 31.09
N ALA A 726 30.63 0.93 32.39
CA ALA A 726 31.01 -0.41 32.88
C ALA A 726 30.02 -1.51 32.51
N LYS A 727 28.70 -1.20 32.46
CA LYS A 727 27.68 -2.12 31.99
C LYS A 727 27.80 -2.35 30.46
N MET A 728 28.00 -1.27 29.71
CA MET A 728 28.16 -1.35 28.25
C MET A 728 29.42 -2.12 27.85
N ALA A 729 30.53 -1.92 28.54
CA ALA A 729 31.79 -2.67 28.32
C ALA A 729 31.59 -4.18 28.50
N LYS A 730 30.70 -4.63 29.39
CA LYS A 730 30.35 -6.06 29.54
C LYS A 730 29.52 -6.56 28.35
N ILE A 731 28.57 -5.73 27.87
CA ILE A 731 27.70 -6.09 26.72
C ILE A 731 28.54 -6.22 25.45
N PHE A 732 29.47 -5.29 25.22
CA PHE A 732 30.31 -5.25 24.02
C PHE A 732 31.67 -6.01 24.16
N LYS A 733 31.80 -6.90 25.15
CA LYS A 733 33.05 -7.65 25.38
C LYS A 733 33.58 -8.36 24.12
N ASP A 734 32.65 -8.93 23.33
CA ASP A 734 32.94 -9.76 22.16
C ASP A 734 32.37 -9.15 20.85
N GLN A 735 31.93 -7.89 20.87
CA GLN A 735 31.31 -7.18 19.75
C GLN A 735 31.83 -5.75 19.64
N GLU A 736 31.94 -5.23 18.41
CA GLU A 736 32.25 -3.83 18.22
C GLU A 736 31.02 -2.95 18.49
N ARG A 737 31.22 -1.93 19.33
CA ARG A 737 30.18 -0.96 19.65
C ARG A 737 29.88 -0.08 18.44
N PRO A 738 28.61 0.13 18.06
CA PRO A 738 28.22 1.05 17.00
C PRO A 738 28.73 2.47 17.27
N LYS A 739 29.16 3.17 16.21
CA LYS A 739 29.71 4.52 16.27
C LYS A 739 29.04 5.45 15.28
N TYR A 740 29.04 6.72 15.55
CA TYR A 740 28.69 7.76 14.58
C TYR A 740 29.88 7.96 13.64
N ASN A 741 29.66 7.79 12.34
CA ASN A 741 30.72 7.86 11.33
C ASN A 741 31.06 9.32 10.94
N GLY A 742 32.32 9.69 11.05
CA GLY A 742 32.81 11.03 10.79
C GLY A 742 32.63 11.99 11.97
N GLY A 743 33.04 13.25 11.80
CA GLY A 743 32.92 14.27 12.84
C GLY A 743 31.48 14.76 13.04
N LEU A 744 31.13 15.16 14.25
CA LEU A 744 29.84 15.78 14.53
C LEU A 744 29.75 17.15 13.83
N PRO A 745 28.59 17.46 13.22
CA PRO A 745 28.38 18.77 12.60
C PRO A 745 28.29 19.88 13.66
N GLN A 746 28.48 21.11 13.22
CA GLN A 746 28.30 22.27 14.08
C GLN A 746 26.86 22.28 14.63
N GLY A 747 26.73 22.50 15.96
CA GLY A 747 25.42 22.45 16.64
C GLY A 747 24.98 21.07 17.11
N ASN A 748 25.70 20.01 16.78
CA ASN A 748 25.45 18.69 17.36
C ASN A 748 26.35 18.47 18.59
N ASN A 749 25.73 18.36 19.75
CA ASN A 749 26.39 18.10 21.06
C ASN A 749 26.56 16.61 21.36
N GLY A 750 26.21 15.71 20.45
CA GLY A 750 26.32 14.27 20.64
C GLY A 750 25.16 13.64 21.43
N LEU A 751 24.11 14.37 21.75
CA LEU A 751 22.91 13.81 22.42
C LEU A 751 22.33 12.66 21.60
N GLY A 752 22.04 11.54 22.23
CA GLY A 752 21.52 10.33 21.61
C GLY A 752 22.60 9.35 21.13
N LEU A 753 23.88 9.64 21.29
CA LEU A 753 24.98 8.76 20.87
C LEU A 753 25.61 7.94 22.01
N MET A 754 25.34 8.31 23.26
CA MET A 754 25.92 7.61 24.43
C MET A 754 25.42 6.15 24.48
N LEU A 755 24.18 5.91 24.14
CA LEU A 755 23.54 4.58 24.19
C LEU A 755 23.47 3.86 22.83
N LEU A 756 24.42 4.12 21.91
CA LEU A 756 24.49 3.33 20.67
C LEU A 756 24.77 1.86 20.98
N GLY A 757 23.97 0.98 20.37
CA GLY A 757 24.02 -0.47 20.53
C GLY A 757 23.34 -1.01 21.79
N VAL A 758 22.82 -0.17 22.67
CA VAL A 758 22.03 -0.55 23.85
C VAL A 758 20.85 0.39 24.01
N THR A 759 19.87 -0.01 24.81
CA THR A 759 18.70 0.81 25.16
C THR A 759 18.71 1.17 26.64
N GLY A 760 17.97 2.22 27.03
CA GLY A 760 17.94 2.72 28.40
C GLY A 760 17.56 1.68 29.45
N ASP A 761 16.65 0.76 29.12
CA ASP A 761 16.21 -0.35 29.97
C ASP A 761 17.31 -1.38 30.28
N GLN A 762 18.33 -1.49 29.44
CA GLN A 762 19.47 -2.37 29.66
C GLN A 762 20.51 -1.80 30.65
N VAL A 763 20.50 -0.50 30.84
CA VAL A 763 21.53 0.19 31.62
C VAL A 763 21.01 0.90 32.87
N LEU A 764 19.72 1.25 32.90
CA LEU A 764 19.06 1.91 34.03
C LEU A 764 18.19 0.92 34.84
N PRO A 765 17.86 1.24 36.11
CA PRO A 765 16.83 0.54 36.87
C PRO A 765 15.47 0.62 36.17
N VAL A 766 14.69 -0.46 36.27
CA VAL A 766 13.42 -0.60 35.55
C VAL A 766 12.41 0.51 35.84
N ASP A 767 12.29 0.88 37.12
CA ASP A 767 11.40 1.93 37.59
C ASP A 767 11.78 3.31 37.04
N VAL A 768 13.08 3.63 37.03
CA VAL A 768 13.61 4.87 36.42
C VAL A 768 13.36 4.90 34.93
N TYR A 769 13.65 3.81 34.23
CA TYR A 769 13.41 3.73 32.81
C TYR A 769 11.91 3.90 32.45
N LEU A 770 11.01 3.27 33.19
CA LEU A 770 9.57 3.37 32.95
C LEU A 770 9.03 4.80 33.19
N ASP A 771 9.54 5.49 34.20
CA ASP A 771 9.18 6.89 34.44
C ASP A 771 9.64 7.79 33.30
N ILE A 772 10.90 7.65 32.87
CA ILE A 772 11.47 8.39 31.73
C ILE A 772 10.65 8.10 30.45
N LYS A 773 10.38 6.83 30.18
CA LYS A 773 9.60 6.41 29.02
C LYS A 773 8.23 7.09 29.01
N THR A 774 7.48 7.01 30.11
CA THR A 774 6.14 7.57 30.20
C THR A 774 6.12 9.07 29.97
N LYS A 775 7.06 9.79 30.56
CA LYS A 775 7.22 11.25 30.39
C LYS A 775 7.60 11.62 28.96
N THR A 776 8.55 10.90 28.39
CA THR A 776 9.05 11.17 27.03
C THR A 776 7.98 10.97 25.97
N ILE A 777 7.27 9.85 26.01
CA ILE A 777 6.20 9.55 25.05
C ILE A 777 5.08 10.59 25.06
N ALA A 778 4.77 11.14 26.24
CA ALA A 778 3.77 12.20 26.38
C ALA A 778 4.26 13.56 25.86
N GLN A 779 5.57 13.78 25.71
CA GLN A 779 6.18 15.05 25.33
C GLN A 779 6.57 15.13 23.85
N VAL A 780 6.98 14.02 23.23
CA VAL A 780 7.41 13.99 21.83
C VAL A 780 6.38 14.60 20.90
N ARG A 781 6.87 15.27 19.83
CA ARG A 781 6.02 15.97 18.87
C ARG A 781 6.35 15.52 17.46
N GLY A 782 5.33 15.31 16.67
CA GLY A 782 5.54 14.93 15.29
C GLY A 782 4.29 14.49 14.55
N THR A 783 4.53 13.99 13.35
CA THR A 783 3.48 13.44 12.49
C THR A 783 3.96 12.13 11.87
N VAL A 784 3.07 11.17 11.78
CA VAL A 784 3.18 10.03 10.87
C VAL A 784 2.36 10.38 9.64
N GLN A 785 3.02 10.43 8.49
CA GLN A 785 2.37 10.74 7.22
C GLN A 785 2.29 9.45 6.42
N ALA A 786 1.09 8.89 6.30
CA ALA A 786 0.83 7.72 5.48
C ALA A 786 -0.11 8.14 4.33
N ASP A 787 0.41 8.21 3.12
CA ASP A 787 -0.33 8.63 1.94
C ASP A 787 -1.12 7.46 1.32
N ILE A 788 -1.95 6.78 2.11
CA ILE A 788 -2.61 5.52 1.76
C ILE A 788 -3.47 5.65 0.50
N LEU A 789 -4.37 6.63 0.47
CA LEU A 789 -5.27 6.83 -0.66
C LEU A 789 -4.56 7.45 -1.87
N LYS A 790 -3.55 8.26 -1.64
CA LYS A 790 -2.74 8.85 -2.69
C LYS A 790 -1.97 7.81 -3.48
N GLU A 791 -1.41 6.81 -2.82
CA GLU A 791 -0.71 5.71 -3.48
C GLU A 791 -1.65 4.93 -4.39
N ASP A 792 -2.85 4.61 -3.91
CA ASP A 792 -3.84 3.86 -4.67
C ASP A 792 -4.38 4.64 -5.89
N GLN A 793 -4.62 5.94 -5.73
CA GLN A 793 -5.31 6.75 -6.73
C GLN A 793 -4.40 7.46 -7.72
N ALA A 794 -3.31 8.05 -7.26
CA ALA A 794 -2.56 9.01 -8.06
C ALA A 794 -1.20 8.53 -8.53
N GLN A 795 -0.56 7.63 -7.81
CA GLN A 795 0.81 7.21 -8.11
C GLN A 795 0.92 5.81 -8.68
N ASN A 796 -0.15 4.99 -8.61
CA ASN A 796 -0.11 3.55 -8.96
C ASN A 796 1.13 2.85 -8.38
N THR A 797 1.52 3.26 -7.16
CA THR A 797 2.73 2.78 -6.48
C THR A 797 2.39 1.83 -5.34
N CYS A 798 1.19 1.24 -5.37
CA CYS A 798 0.64 0.38 -4.33
C CYS A 798 1.42 -0.91 -4.18
N ILE A 799 2.53 -0.86 -3.44
CA ILE A 799 3.24 -2.08 -3.00
C ILE A 799 2.47 -2.71 -1.84
N PHE A 800 1.89 -1.89 -0.96
CA PHE A 800 1.02 -2.34 0.12
C PHE A 800 -0.45 -2.15 -0.25
N SER A 801 -1.31 -3.10 0.10
CA SER A 801 -2.75 -2.94 -0.10
C SER A 801 -3.33 -1.83 0.77
N THR A 802 -4.33 -1.11 0.26
CA THR A 802 -5.05 -0.07 1.00
C THR A 802 -5.61 -0.61 2.32
N GLU A 803 -6.15 -1.82 2.31
CA GLU A 803 -6.69 -2.49 3.51
C GLU A 803 -5.61 -2.71 4.58
N PHE A 804 -4.44 -3.23 4.18
CA PHE A 804 -3.30 -3.43 5.08
C PHE A 804 -2.84 -2.10 5.70
N ALA A 805 -2.67 -1.07 4.87
CA ALA A 805 -2.20 0.24 5.32
C ALA A 805 -3.19 0.93 6.28
N LEU A 806 -4.50 0.84 6.02
CA LEU A 806 -5.54 1.36 6.92
C LEU A 806 -5.55 0.64 8.27
N ARG A 807 -5.42 -0.68 8.26
CA ARG A 807 -5.36 -1.49 9.49
C ARG A 807 -4.14 -1.13 10.33
N LEU A 808 -2.98 -1.02 9.68
CA LEU A 808 -1.74 -0.63 10.32
C LEU A 808 -1.82 0.75 10.98
N MET A 809 -2.49 1.71 10.33
CA MET A 809 -2.73 3.03 10.91
C MET A 809 -3.72 2.98 12.07
N GLY A 810 -4.68 2.07 12.05
CA GLY A 810 -5.55 1.78 13.19
C GLY A 810 -4.75 1.34 14.42
N ASP A 811 -3.81 0.42 14.24
CA ASP A 811 -2.92 -0.07 15.30
C ASP A 811 -2.02 1.06 15.85
N VAL A 812 -1.54 1.97 15.00
CA VAL A 812 -0.78 3.16 15.44
C VAL A 812 -1.64 4.08 16.30
N GLN A 813 -2.92 4.31 15.93
CA GLN A 813 -3.83 5.12 16.73
C GLN A 813 -4.13 4.48 18.09
N GLU A 814 -4.35 3.17 18.11
CA GLU A 814 -4.54 2.41 19.35
C GLU A 814 -3.31 2.52 20.27
N TYR A 815 -2.11 2.40 19.72
CA TYR A 815 -0.87 2.61 20.46
C TYR A 815 -0.80 4.01 21.08
N PHE A 816 -1.15 5.05 20.32
CA PHE A 816 -1.15 6.44 20.81
C PHE A 816 -2.13 6.64 21.96
N ILE A 817 -3.32 6.08 21.86
CA ILE A 817 -4.35 6.16 22.90
C ILE A 817 -3.86 5.45 24.19
N ASN A 818 -3.42 4.21 24.05
CA ASN A 818 -3.02 3.36 25.17
C ASN A 818 -1.77 3.91 25.92
N ASN A 819 -0.91 4.65 25.23
CA ASN A 819 0.32 5.21 25.79
C ASN A 819 0.26 6.73 26.06
N ASN A 820 -0.91 7.36 25.97
CA ASN A 820 -1.09 8.81 26.20
C ASN A 820 -0.15 9.69 25.35
N VAL A 821 0.09 9.32 24.10
CA VAL A 821 0.86 10.12 23.14
C VAL A 821 0.02 11.33 22.73
N ARG A 822 0.33 12.51 23.25
CA ARG A 822 -0.56 13.70 23.16
C ARG A 822 -0.26 14.60 21.97
N ASN A 823 0.97 14.61 21.47
CA ASN A 823 1.44 15.61 20.51
C ASN A 823 2.03 14.97 19.23
N PHE A 824 1.81 13.67 19.00
CA PHE A 824 2.29 12.92 17.85
C PHE A 824 1.14 12.15 17.20
N TYR A 825 0.17 12.86 16.62
CA TYR A 825 -1.06 12.24 16.12
C TYR A 825 -1.59 12.78 14.78
N SER A 826 -0.84 13.64 14.12
CA SER A 826 -1.26 14.07 12.78
C SER A 826 -1.01 12.96 11.78
N VAL A 827 -2.05 12.20 11.49
CA VAL A 827 -2.07 11.22 10.41
C VAL A 827 -2.65 11.89 9.19
N SER A 828 -1.85 12.09 8.17
CA SER A 828 -2.33 12.54 6.88
C SER A 828 -2.72 11.31 6.05
N ILE A 829 -4.00 11.01 6.00
CA ILE A 829 -4.57 10.15 4.95
C ILE A 829 -4.88 11.08 3.79
N SER A 830 -3.86 11.52 3.08
CA SER A 830 -4.07 12.50 2.04
C SER A 830 -4.69 11.87 0.80
N GLY A 831 -5.89 12.31 0.46
CA GLY A 831 -6.37 12.32 -0.91
C GLY A 831 -5.68 13.48 -1.63
N TYR A 832 -4.78 13.16 -2.51
CA TYR A 832 -4.02 14.12 -3.28
C TYR A 832 -4.66 14.27 -4.65
N HIS A 833 -4.97 15.47 -5.04
CA HIS A 833 -5.63 15.84 -6.30
C HIS A 833 -7.02 15.24 -6.54
N ILE A 834 -7.93 16.07 -6.28
CA ILE A 834 -9.21 16.02 -6.99
C ILE A 834 -9.11 17.01 -8.16
#